data_aa3265050136a993b90d78833cc1d7a3
#
_entry.id   aa3265050136a993b90d78833cc1d7a3
#
_cell.length_a   1.000
_cell.length_b   1.000
_cell.length_c   1.000
_cell.angle_alpha   90.00
_cell.angle_beta   90.00
_cell.angle_gamma   90.00
#
_symmetry.space_group_name_H-M   'P 1'
#
loop_
_entity.id
_entity.type
_entity.pdbx_description
1 polymer ?
#
loop_
_entity_poly.entity_id
_entity_poly.type
_entity_poly.pdbx_seq_one_letter_code
_entity_poly.pdbx_strand_id
1 'polypeptide(L)'
;MSSKDNRKKGADIETDVEMKDKKEKKRRRRANQQEEGPGPRRPLNAHDLKNLGQNSKKTIKRLSAMFKPYKWHMAAVFLGIIISALAGIKGSMFTKTLIDDYIEPLIGQPDPVFTGLLRAIATMACIYLAGMLSTFIYSRIMVTVSQGIQKNIRDDLFDHMQTLPIAYFDSNAYGDIMSRYTNDIDTLEMMISQSIPNMLSSAITIIGVLAAMVVVSPLLTAAALLTMYPMLKVTTRVAGNSARFFALQQEALGDANGYIEEMINGQKVVNVFCHEEKSKEEFDQLNEELRFNSSAANQFTNVIGPINNNLGHFQYVLLAVIGGMMAIGGVGGMTLGGIASFLQLSKSFNMPVNQVSQQLNSIVMALAGAERIFAMMDERSEEDEGKVTLVNAGYINGALTEVSQHTGTWAWKKPTGELVEVKGDVRLRDVDFGYVPDKIVLHDVSLFAKPGQKIAFVGATGAGKTTITNLINRFYDIQKGEITYDGINVRDIKKADLRHSLGMVLQDVNLFTGTVRENIRYGRLDATDEEVEAAARLANAHDFIMRLPKGYDTMLEGDGSGLSQGQRQLISIARAACENAPVMILDEATSSIDTRTEAIVQNGMDKLMANRTVFVIAHRLSTVQNANAIMVLDQGRIIERGDHDDLMAQKGKYYTLYTGMLG
;
A
#
# COMPACT_ATOMS: atom_id res chain seq x y z
N MET A 1 7.50 -17.66 64.10
CA MET A 1 6.64 -17.80 62.91
C MET A 1 6.24 -16.47 62.29
N SER A 2 6.83 -15.32 62.64
CA SER A 2 6.40 -13.98 62.18
C SER A 2 7.29 -13.30 61.15
N SER A 3 8.44 -13.85 60.80
CA SER A 3 9.44 -13.20 59.89
C SER A 3 9.36 -13.66 58.41
N LYS A 4 8.70 -14.78 58.13
CA LYS A 4 8.56 -15.31 56.76
C LYS A 4 7.31 -14.74 56.03
N ASP A 5 6.28 -14.35 56.78
CA ASP A 5 5.04 -13.79 56.19
C ASP A 5 5.20 -12.32 55.74
N ASN A 6 6.06 -11.54 56.39
CA ASN A 6 6.32 -10.16 55.98
C ASN A 6 7.23 -10.05 54.72
N ARG A 7 8.08 -11.03 54.42
CA ARG A 7 8.87 -11.06 53.19
C ARG A 7 8.06 -11.47 51.96
N LYS A 8 7.04 -12.33 52.13
CA LYS A 8 6.12 -12.66 51.00
C LYS A 8 5.19 -11.51 50.65
N LYS A 9 4.65 -10.79 51.63
CA LYS A 9 3.81 -9.61 51.36
C LYS A 9 4.59 -8.44 50.74
N GLY A 10 5.89 -8.27 51.04
CA GLY A 10 6.75 -7.28 50.41
C GLY A 10 7.02 -7.60 48.91
N ALA A 11 7.30 -8.87 48.61
CA ALA A 11 7.55 -9.32 47.24
C ALA A 11 6.30 -9.26 46.35
N ASP A 12 5.11 -9.53 46.89
CA ASP A 12 3.82 -9.43 46.14
C ASP A 12 3.42 -7.97 45.88
N ILE A 13 3.80 -7.02 46.76
CA ILE A 13 3.55 -5.60 46.58
C ILE A 13 4.52 -4.97 45.53
N GLU A 14 5.81 -5.38 45.54
CA GLU A 14 6.77 -4.94 44.52
C GLU A 14 6.40 -5.44 43.11
N THR A 15 5.98 -6.71 43.00
CA THR A 15 5.49 -7.26 41.72
C THR A 15 4.21 -6.60 41.22
N ASP A 16 3.30 -6.21 42.10
CA ASP A 16 2.05 -5.48 41.71
C ASP A 16 2.32 -4.03 41.31
N VAL A 17 3.28 -3.37 41.94
CA VAL A 17 3.70 -1.99 41.57
C VAL A 17 4.46 -2.02 40.24
N GLU A 18 5.37 -2.97 40.01
CA GLU A 18 6.05 -3.15 38.72
C GLU A 18 5.07 -3.50 37.58
N MET A 19 4.07 -4.35 37.83
CA MET A 19 3.04 -4.66 36.85
C MET A 19 2.13 -3.46 36.54
N LYS A 20 1.81 -2.61 37.51
CA LYS A 20 1.06 -1.37 37.28
C LYS A 20 1.86 -0.35 36.50
N ASP A 21 3.15 -0.17 36.81
CA ASP A 21 4.06 0.73 36.11
C ASP A 21 4.31 0.26 34.64
N LYS A 22 4.46 -1.05 34.42
CA LYS A 22 4.53 -1.66 33.06
C LYS A 22 3.23 -1.45 32.29
N LYS A 23 2.06 -1.60 32.92
CA LYS A 23 0.75 -1.33 32.29
C LYS A 23 0.55 0.15 31.97
N GLU A 24 1.04 1.06 32.79
CA GLU A 24 0.94 2.49 32.57
C GLU A 24 1.91 2.99 31.50
N LYS A 25 3.16 2.47 31.47
CA LYS A 25 4.13 2.68 30.37
C LYS A 25 3.57 2.12 29.04
N LYS A 26 2.97 0.92 29.04
CA LYS A 26 2.32 0.34 27.86
C LYS A 26 1.11 1.18 27.39
N ARG A 27 0.34 1.79 28.34
CA ARG A 27 -0.74 2.73 28.03
C ARG A 27 -0.22 4.06 27.45
N ARG A 28 0.86 4.62 27.98
CA ARG A 28 1.48 5.86 27.46
C ARG A 28 2.10 5.64 26.07
N ARG A 29 2.77 4.50 25.84
CA ARG A 29 3.25 4.12 24.49
C ARG A 29 2.09 3.95 23.49
N ARG A 30 0.96 3.33 23.90
CA ARG A 30 -0.24 3.21 23.05
C ARG A 30 -0.95 4.54 22.79
N ALA A 31 -0.90 5.49 23.72
CA ALA A 31 -1.47 6.82 23.53
C ALA A 31 -0.60 7.65 22.55
N ASN A 32 0.73 7.58 22.66
CA ASN A 32 1.63 8.23 21.71
C ASN A 32 1.57 7.62 20.30
N GLN A 33 1.36 6.29 20.18
CA GLN A 33 1.15 5.62 18.89
C GLN A 33 -0.20 5.95 18.22
N GLN A 34 -1.12 6.59 18.93
CA GLN A 34 -2.39 7.08 18.35
C GLN A 34 -2.27 8.49 17.77
N GLU A 35 -1.19 9.22 18.09
CA GLU A 35 -0.87 10.54 17.53
C GLU A 35 0.14 10.50 16.37
N GLU A 36 0.93 9.42 16.26
CA GLU A 36 1.87 9.18 15.17
C GLU A 36 1.28 8.07 14.29
N GLY A 37 0.91 8.36 13.07
CA GLY A 37 0.43 7.55 11.96
C GLY A 37 0.25 6.02 12.10
N PRO A 38 -0.37 5.31 11.19
CA PRO A 38 -0.74 3.91 11.36
C PRO A 38 0.50 3.03 11.54
N GLY A 39 0.74 2.63 12.79
CA GLY A 39 1.77 1.66 13.15
C GLY A 39 1.52 0.28 12.51
N PRO A 40 2.49 -0.66 12.61
CA PRO A 40 2.42 -1.96 11.96
C PRO A 40 1.10 -2.68 12.28
N ARG A 41 0.48 -3.21 11.24
CA ARG A 41 -0.87 -3.76 11.15
C ARG A 41 -1.26 -4.62 12.34
N ARG A 42 -2.32 -4.23 13.06
CA ARG A 42 -2.97 -5.10 14.06
C ARG A 42 -3.37 -6.43 13.42
N PRO A 43 -3.07 -7.58 14.06
CA PRO A 43 -3.67 -8.84 13.65
C PRO A 43 -5.19 -8.73 13.72
N LEU A 44 -5.86 -9.25 12.70
CA LEU A 44 -7.33 -9.27 12.60
C LEU A 44 -7.93 -9.89 13.86
N ASN A 45 -8.68 -9.08 14.62
CA ASN A 45 -9.43 -9.56 15.80
C ASN A 45 -10.63 -10.40 15.34
N ALA A 46 -11.13 -11.28 16.19
CA ALA A 46 -12.35 -12.08 15.91
C ALA A 46 -13.59 -11.22 15.55
N HIS A 47 -13.60 -9.95 15.93
CA HIS A 47 -14.60 -8.95 15.55
C HIS A 47 -14.41 -8.48 14.09
N ASP A 48 -13.18 -8.35 13.64
CA ASP A 48 -12.83 -7.99 12.25
C ASP A 48 -13.19 -9.14 11.30
N LEU A 49 -12.98 -10.39 11.71
CA LEU A 49 -13.43 -11.59 11.00
C LEU A 49 -14.98 -11.67 10.87
N LYS A 50 -15.72 -11.10 11.82
CA LYS A 50 -17.19 -11.07 11.78
C LYS A 50 -17.72 -9.96 10.86
N ASN A 51 -17.02 -8.83 10.79
CA ASN A 51 -17.32 -7.73 9.87
C ASN A 51 -16.87 -8.02 8.42
N LEU A 52 -15.80 -8.82 8.23
CA LEU A 52 -15.42 -9.41 6.93
C LEU A 52 -16.59 -10.15 6.25
N GLY A 53 -17.55 -10.69 7.02
CA GLY A 53 -18.68 -11.45 6.47
C GLY A 53 -19.69 -10.62 5.65
N GLN A 54 -19.80 -9.32 5.82
CA GLN A 54 -20.73 -8.47 5.05
C GLN A 54 -20.09 -7.85 3.80
N ASN A 55 -18.84 -7.44 3.87
CA ASN A 55 -18.09 -6.88 2.72
C ASN A 55 -17.50 -7.97 1.82
N SER A 56 -17.13 -9.14 2.36
CA SER A 56 -16.51 -10.21 1.59
C SER A 56 -17.39 -10.76 0.45
N LYS A 57 -18.72 -10.69 0.57
CA LYS A 57 -19.62 -11.07 -0.55
C LYS A 57 -19.48 -10.12 -1.74
N LYS A 58 -19.38 -8.81 -1.49
CA LYS A 58 -19.16 -7.79 -2.55
C LYS A 58 -17.78 -7.98 -3.18
N THR A 59 -16.76 -8.18 -2.35
CA THR A 59 -15.36 -8.43 -2.76
C THR A 59 -15.24 -9.70 -3.60
N ILE A 60 -15.81 -10.84 -3.15
CA ILE A 60 -15.81 -12.09 -3.90
C ILE A 60 -16.54 -11.95 -5.24
N LYS A 61 -17.69 -11.25 -5.27
CA LYS A 61 -18.43 -11.00 -6.51
C LYS A 61 -17.58 -10.15 -7.49
N ARG A 62 -16.86 -9.16 -7.00
CA ARG A 62 -15.98 -8.30 -7.81
C ARG A 62 -14.78 -9.08 -8.34
N LEU A 63 -14.12 -9.87 -7.47
CA LEU A 63 -13.05 -10.77 -7.86
C LEU A 63 -13.52 -11.80 -8.91
N SER A 64 -14.70 -12.41 -8.70
CA SER A 64 -15.25 -13.38 -9.67
C SER A 64 -15.53 -12.75 -11.04
N ALA A 65 -15.85 -11.45 -11.08
CA ALA A 65 -16.05 -10.74 -12.34
C ALA A 65 -14.73 -10.58 -13.13
N MET A 66 -13.58 -10.49 -12.46
CA MET A 66 -12.27 -10.40 -13.11
C MET A 66 -11.85 -11.68 -13.85
N PHE A 67 -12.46 -12.82 -13.50
CA PHE A 67 -12.26 -14.08 -14.23
C PHE A 67 -13.08 -14.21 -15.51
N LYS A 68 -14.07 -13.33 -15.76
CA LYS A 68 -14.95 -13.42 -16.94
C LYS A 68 -14.19 -13.43 -18.28
N PRO A 69 -13.15 -12.60 -18.49
CA PRO A 69 -12.35 -12.65 -19.73
C PRO A 69 -11.64 -14.00 -19.90
N TYR A 70 -11.33 -14.69 -18.80
CA TYR A 70 -10.56 -15.94 -18.75
C TYR A 70 -11.43 -17.19 -18.62
N LYS A 71 -12.75 -17.13 -18.88
CA LYS A 71 -13.71 -18.23 -18.67
C LYS A 71 -13.30 -19.55 -19.33
N TRP A 72 -12.72 -19.51 -20.55
CA TRP A 72 -12.25 -20.70 -21.25
C TRP A 72 -10.96 -21.26 -20.64
N HIS A 73 -10.06 -20.39 -20.18
CA HIS A 73 -8.88 -20.80 -19.43
C HIS A 73 -9.27 -21.49 -18.12
N MET A 74 -10.23 -20.92 -17.38
CA MET A 74 -10.74 -21.53 -16.15
C MET A 74 -11.45 -22.88 -16.39
N ALA A 75 -12.18 -23.02 -17.50
CA ALA A 75 -12.77 -24.31 -17.90
C ALA A 75 -11.68 -25.35 -18.19
N ALA A 76 -10.61 -24.97 -18.89
CA ALA A 76 -9.47 -25.87 -19.15
C ALA A 76 -8.73 -26.25 -17.85
N VAL A 77 -8.54 -25.28 -16.92
CA VAL A 77 -7.97 -25.55 -15.59
C VAL A 77 -8.83 -26.55 -14.81
N PHE A 78 -10.15 -26.35 -14.77
CA PHE A 78 -11.07 -27.24 -14.08
C PHE A 78 -11.01 -28.67 -14.65
N LEU A 79 -11.03 -28.81 -15.97
CA LEU A 79 -10.88 -30.10 -16.65
C LEU A 79 -9.53 -30.75 -16.34
N GLY A 80 -8.44 -29.94 -16.36
CA GLY A 80 -7.11 -30.41 -16.02
C GLY A 80 -6.99 -30.93 -14.59
N ILE A 81 -7.60 -30.24 -13.63
CA ILE A 81 -7.63 -30.67 -12.22
C ILE A 81 -8.39 -32.02 -12.11
N ILE A 82 -9.53 -32.16 -12.80
CA ILE A 82 -10.30 -33.44 -12.80
C ILE A 82 -9.45 -34.59 -13.37
N ILE A 83 -8.80 -34.41 -14.52
CA ILE A 83 -7.95 -35.43 -15.14
C ILE A 83 -6.83 -35.83 -14.19
N SER A 84 -6.13 -34.85 -13.58
CA SER A 84 -5.05 -35.11 -12.62
C SER A 84 -5.54 -35.87 -11.38
N ALA A 85 -6.66 -35.45 -10.79
CA ALA A 85 -7.26 -36.14 -9.64
C ALA A 85 -7.69 -37.56 -9.96
N LEU A 86 -8.34 -37.77 -11.11
CA LEU A 86 -8.76 -39.13 -11.57
C LEU A 86 -7.53 -40.02 -11.82
N ALA A 87 -6.45 -39.53 -12.38
CA ALA A 87 -5.21 -40.27 -12.56
C ALA A 87 -4.64 -40.75 -11.21
N GLY A 88 -4.61 -39.88 -10.19
CA GLY A 88 -4.17 -40.23 -8.84
C GLY A 88 -5.07 -41.28 -8.17
N ILE A 89 -6.38 -41.14 -8.28
CA ILE A 89 -7.37 -42.11 -7.73
C ILE A 89 -7.25 -43.47 -8.43
N LYS A 90 -7.16 -43.45 -9.76
CA LYS A 90 -6.98 -44.69 -10.55
C LYS A 90 -5.66 -45.37 -10.17
N GLY A 91 -4.57 -44.62 -9.91
CA GLY A 91 -3.32 -45.16 -9.44
C GLY A 91 -3.43 -45.89 -8.10
N SER A 92 -4.18 -45.32 -7.15
CA SER A 92 -4.43 -45.97 -5.85
C SER A 92 -5.30 -47.23 -6.00
N MET A 93 -6.29 -47.20 -6.89
CA MET A 93 -7.14 -48.39 -7.17
C MET A 93 -6.41 -49.45 -7.98
N PHE A 94 -5.46 -49.06 -8.85
CA PHE A 94 -4.68 -50.00 -9.68
C PHE A 94 -3.87 -50.97 -8.82
N THR A 95 -3.51 -50.60 -7.59
CA THR A 95 -2.82 -51.50 -6.65
C THR A 95 -3.65 -52.79 -6.41
N LYS A 96 -4.98 -52.68 -6.34
CA LYS A 96 -5.86 -53.83 -6.24
C LYS A 96 -5.77 -54.70 -7.49
N THR A 97 -6.00 -54.10 -8.66
CA THR A 97 -5.93 -54.81 -9.95
C THR A 97 -4.55 -55.45 -10.18
N LEU A 98 -3.49 -54.76 -9.81
CA LEU A 98 -2.11 -55.25 -9.95
C LEU A 98 -1.88 -56.53 -9.13
N ILE A 99 -2.35 -56.52 -7.88
CA ILE A 99 -2.13 -57.65 -6.97
C ILE A 99 -3.08 -58.80 -7.32
N ASP A 100 -4.39 -58.54 -7.37
CA ASP A 100 -5.42 -59.58 -7.48
C ASP A 100 -5.47 -60.20 -8.88
N ASP A 101 -5.35 -59.37 -9.97
CA ASP A 101 -5.58 -59.83 -11.34
C ASP A 101 -4.28 -60.23 -12.07
N TYR A 102 -3.12 -59.73 -11.65
CA TYR A 102 -1.84 -59.94 -12.36
C TYR A 102 -0.75 -60.61 -11.52
N ILE A 103 -0.60 -60.31 -10.22
CA ILE A 103 0.47 -60.90 -9.41
C ILE A 103 0.04 -62.21 -8.80
N GLU A 104 -1.10 -62.26 -8.11
CA GLU A 104 -1.59 -63.44 -7.41
C GLU A 104 -1.77 -64.67 -8.35
N PRO A 105 -2.31 -64.54 -9.56
CA PRO A 105 -2.42 -65.63 -10.50
C PRO A 105 -1.08 -66.17 -11.03
N LEU A 106 0.00 -65.39 -10.97
CA LEU A 106 1.33 -65.80 -11.42
C LEU A 106 2.15 -66.52 -10.34
N ILE A 107 1.71 -66.45 -9.07
CA ILE A 107 2.40 -67.08 -7.96
C ILE A 107 2.22 -68.62 -8.06
N GLY A 108 3.35 -69.34 -8.10
CA GLY A 108 3.36 -70.81 -8.15
C GLY A 108 3.22 -71.42 -9.56
N GLN A 109 3.19 -70.62 -10.63
CA GLN A 109 3.25 -71.12 -12.01
C GLN A 109 4.71 -71.48 -12.37
N PRO A 110 4.93 -72.65 -13.03
CA PRO A 110 6.30 -73.08 -13.40
C PRO A 110 6.92 -72.18 -14.48
N ASP A 111 6.12 -71.59 -15.40
CA ASP A 111 6.57 -70.64 -16.44
C ASP A 111 5.65 -69.39 -16.47
N PRO A 112 5.89 -68.39 -15.63
CA PRO A 112 5.02 -67.22 -15.55
C PRO A 112 5.15 -66.29 -16.76
N VAL A 113 4.01 -65.94 -17.40
CA VAL A 113 3.95 -65.07 -18.57
C VAL A 113 3.66 -63.61 -18.11
N PHE A 114 4.65 -62.75 -18.21
CA PHE A 114 4.58 -61.33 -17.72
C PHE A 114 3.95 -60.34 -18.72
N THR A 115 3.55 -60.77 -19.93
CA THR A 115 3.06 -59.83 -20.97
C THR A 115 1.79 -59.08 -20.53
N GLY A 116 0.87 -59.71 -19.77
CA GLY A 116 -0.32 -59.06 -19.22
C GLY A 116 0.04 -58.00 -18.19
N LEU A 117 0.93 -58.34 -17.28
CA LEU A 117 1.43 -57.44 -16.25
C LEU A 117 2.14 -56.21 -16.86
N LEU A 118 3.03 -56.43 -17.85
CA LEU A 118 3.73 -55.33 -18.52
C LEU A 118 2.77 -54.39 -19.26
N ARG A 119 1.71 -54.94 -19.90
CA ARG A 119 0.68 -54.14 -20.56
C ARG A 119 -0.11 -53.29 -19.54
N ALA A 120 -0.48 -53.87 -18.38
CA ALA A 120 -1.18 -53.15 -17.33
C ALA A 120 -0.33 -52.01 -16.74
N ILE A 121 0.98 -52.26 -16.48
CA ILE A 121 1.92 -51.24 -16.00
C ILE A 121 2.11 -50.13 -17.06
N ALA A 122 2.27 -50.48 -18.34
CA ALA A 122 2.38 -49.51 -19.42
C ALA A 122 1.13 -48.61 -19.53
N THR A 123 -0.06 -49.21 -19.41
CA THR A 123 -1.34 -48.47 -19.42
C THR A 123 -1.39 -47.49 -18.24
N MET A 124 -0.98 -47.92 -17.06
CA MET A 124 -0.97 -47.05 -15.87
C MET A 124 0.07 -45.94 -15.98
N ALA A 125 1.23 -46.25 -16.57
CA ALA A 125 2.24 -45.22 -16.86
C ALA A 125 1.70 -44.14 -17.80
N CYS A 126 0.95 -44.50 -18.85
CA CYS A 126 0.29 -43.53 -19.73
C CYS A 126 -0.73 -42.67 -18.99
N ILE A 127 -1.52 -43.26 -18.04
CA ILE A 127 -2.49 -42.53 -17.23
C ILE A 127 -1.76 -41.52 -16.33
N TYR A 128 -0.66 -41.93 -15.69
CA TYR A 128 0.15 -41.02 -14.86
C TYR A 128 0.80 -39.91 -15.68
N LEU A 129 1.32 -40.22 -16.88
CA LEU A 129 1.86 -39.21 -17.79
C LEU A 129 0.77 -38.20 -18.20
N ALA A 130 -0.44 -38.67 -18.50
CA ALA A 130 -1.56 -37.77 -18.81
C ALA A 130 -1.95 -36.89 -17.61
N GLY A 131 -1.94 -37.42 -16.39
CA GLY A 131 -2.18 -36.69 -15.16
C GLY A 131 -1.09 -35.64 -14.90
N MET A 132 0.19 -36.00 -15.09
CA MET A 132 1.33 -35.10 -14.94
C MET A 132 1.30 -33.96 -15.97
N LEU A 133 1.06 -34.30 -17.24
CA LEU A 133 0.95 -33.29 -18.31
C LEU A 133 -0.22 -32.35 -18.07
N SER A 134 -1.35 -32.90 -17.61
CA SER A 134 -2.52 -32.10 -17.25
C SER A 134 -2.22 -31.12 -16.12
N THR A 135 -1.50 -31.56 -15.08
CA THR A 135 -1.05 -30.69 -13.96
C THR A 135 -0.16 -29.57 -14.48
N PHE A 136 0.80 -29.89 -15.32
CA PHE A 136 1.69 -28.89 -15.92
C PHE A 136 0.90 -27.86 -16.74
N ILE A 137 -0.02 -28.31 -17.59
CA ILE A 137 -0.82 -27.43 -18.44
C ILE A 137 -1.71 -26.50 -17.60
N TYR A 138 -2.49 -27.03 -16.65
CA TYR A 138 -3.38 -26.17 -15.89
C TYR A 138 -2.61 -25.21 -14.98
N SER A 139 -1.47 -25.63 -14.42
CA SER A 139 -0.61 -24.73 -13.64
C SER A 139 -0.07 -23.58 -14.51
N ARG A 140 0.36 -23.89 -15.74
CA ARG A 140 0.84 -22.87 -16.68
C ARG A 140 -0.27 -21.89 -17.09
N ILE A 141 -1.47 -22.38 -17.30
CA ILE A 141 -2.66 -21.55 -17.60
C ILE A 141 -2.96 -20.63 -16.40
N MET A 142 -2.90 -21.17 -15.16
CA MET A 142 -3.17 -20.36 -13.96
C MET A 142 -2.18 -19.22 -13.77
N VAL A 143 -0.90 -19.43 -14.08
CA VAL A 143 0.11 -18.34 -14.07
C VAL A 143 -0.28 -17.25 -15.07
N THR A 144 -0.69 -17.63 -16.28
CA THR A 144 -1.11 -16.64 -17.30
C THR A 144 -2.35 -15.86 -16.86
N VAL A 145 -3.32 -16.53 -16.25
CA VAL A 145 -4.55 -15.90 -15.74
C VAL A 145 -4.22 -14.96 -14.57
N SER A 146 -3.44 -15.44 -13.58
CA SER A 146 -3.11 -14.63 -12.39
C SER A 146 -2.32 -13.38 -12.75
N GLN A 147 -1.30 -13.50 -13.62
CA GLN A 147 -0.51 -12.35 -14.08
C GLN A 147 -1.32 -11.36 -14.92
N GLY A 148 -2.26 -11.86 -15.74
CA GLY A 148 -3.18 -11.01 -16.48
C GLY A 148 -4.12 -10.22 -15.59
N ILE A 149 -4.70 -10.86 -14.56
CA ILE A 149 -5.56 -10.18 -13.57
C ILE A 149 -4.72 -9.18 -12.76
N GLN A 150 -3.52 -9.56 -12.31
CA GLN A 150 -2.61 -8.70 -11.55
C GLN A 150 -2.25 -7.44 -12.33
N LYS A 151 -1.91 -7.59 -13.63
CA LYS A 151 -1.63 -6.44 -14.49
C LYS A 151 -2.82 -5.49 -14.55
N ASN A 152 -4.02 -6.01 -14.84
CA ASN A 152 -5.21 -5.17 -14.96
C ASN A 152 -5.53 -4.44 -13.65
N ILE A 153 -5.38 -5.10 -12.48
CA ILE A 153 -5.57 -4.46 -11.18
C ILE A 153 -4.56 -3.32 -10.97
N ARG A 154 -3.29 -3.51 -11.35
CA ARG A 154 -2.27 -2.46 -11.23
C ARG A 154 -2.56 -1.29 -12.15
N ASP A 155 -2.95 -1.56 -13.39
CA ASP A 155 -3.31 -0.53 -14.37
C ASP A 155 -4.51 0.28 -13.85
N ASP A 156 -5.63 -0.40 -13.52
CA ASP A 156 -6.86 0.25 -13.03
C ASP A 156 -6.60 1.05 -11.74
N LEU A 157 -5.79 0.52 -10.82
CA LEU A 157 -5.46 1.17 -9.55
C LEU A 157 -4.60 2.41 -9.78
N PHE A 158 -3.64 2.35 -10.71
CA PHE A 158 -2.76 3.47 -11.03
C PHE A 158 -3.53 4.58 -11.76
N ASP A 159 -4.34 4.23 -12.74
CA ASP A 159 -5.18 5.18 -13.47
C ASP A 159 -6.13 5.91 -12.51
N HIS A 160 -6.77 5.15 -11.60
CA HIS A 160 -7.65 5.73 -10.59
C HIS A 160 -6.90 6.64 -9.61
N MET A 161 -5.70 6.22 -9.16
CA MET A 161 -4.85 7.02 -8.26
C MET A 161 -4.55 8.40 -8.83
N GLN A 162 -4.35 8.54 -10.14
CA GLN A 162 -4.12 9.83 -10.79
C GLN A 162 -5.33 10.76 -10.75
N THR A 163 -6.51 10.23 -10.48
CA THR A 163 -7.75 11.02 -10.39
C THR A 163 -8.11 11.42 -8.96
N LEU A 164 -7.39 10.92 -7.96
CA LEU A 164 -7.70 11.18 -6.55
C LEU A 164 -7.33 12.61 -6.13
N PRO A 165 -8.12 13.24 -5.24
CA PRO A 165 -7.79 14.55 -4.70
C PRO A 165 -6.55 14.52 -3.81
N ILE A 166 -5.84 15.65 -3.71
CA ILE A 166 -4.67 15.79 -2.82
C ILE A 166 -5.01 15.44 -1.37
N ALA A 167 -6.22 15.75 -0.91
CA ALA A 167 -6.71 15.37 0.42
C ALA A 167 -6.56 13.87 0.74
N TYR A 168 -6.66 13.01 -0.25
CA TYR A 168 -6.43 11.57 -0.08
C TYR A 168 -4.98 11.26 0.28
N PHE A 169 -4.02 11.89 -0.39
CA PHE A 169 -2.58 11.70 -0.15
C PHE A 169 -2.13 12.33 1.17
N ASP A 170 -2.73 13.46 1.56
CA ASP A 170 -2.45 14.12 2.85
C ASP A 170 -3.00 13.32 4.04
N SER A 171 -4.06 12.53 3.84
CA SER A 171 -4.71 11.74 4.90
C SER A 171 -4.23 10.29 5.00
N ASN A 172 -3.49 9.78 4.00
CA ASN A 172 -2.99 8.41 3.95
C ASN A 172 -1.46 8.38 3.87
N ALA A 173 -0.83 7.52 4.66
CA ALA A 173 0.61 7.34 4.59
C ALA A 173 1.03 6.73 3.23
N TYR A 174 2.09 7.25 2.62
CA TYR A 174 2.62 6.73 1.34
C TYR A 174 2.95 5.24 1.39
N GLY A 175 3.46 4.76 2.53
CA GLY A 175 3.74 3.34 2.74
C GLY A 175 2.49 2.45 2.68
N ASP A 176 1.35 2.94 3.17
CA ASP A 176 0.08 2.21 3.09
C ASP A 176 -0.46 2.16 1.66
N ILE A 177 -0.33 3.27 0.92
CA ILE A 177 -0.69 3.32 -0.51
C ILE A 177 0.20 2.34 -1.28
N MET A 178 1.53 2.40 -1.07
CA MET A 178 2.50 1.52 -1.74
C MET A 178 2.26 0.04 -1.41
N SER A 179 1.87 -0.27 -0.16
CA SER A 179 1.56 -1.65 0.24
C SER A 179 0.38 -2.25 -0.52
N ARG A 180 -0.54 -1.43 -1.03
CA ARG A 180 -1.64 -1.91 -1.89
C ARG A 180 -1.14 -2.36 -3.27
N TYR A 181 -0.11 -1.68 -3.82
CA TYR A 181 0.52 -2.04 -5.10
C TYR A 181 1.46 -3.24 -5.00
N THR A 182 2.00 -3.51 -3.82
CA THR A 182 2.96 -4.60 -3.57
C THR A 182 2.30 -5.75 -2.82
N ASN A 183 2.29 -5.70 -1.49
CA ASN A 183 1.91 -6.82 -0.63
C ASN A 183 0.48 -7.32 -0.86
N ASP A 184 -0.49 -6.40 -1.05
CA ASP A 184 -1.90 -6.79 -1.19
C ASP A 184 -2.15 -7.44 -2.55
N ILE A 185 -1.55 -6.91 -3.62
CA ILE A 185 -1.64 -7.49 -4.97
C ILE A 185 -0.90 -8.84 -5.03
N ASP A 186 0.27 -8.98 -4.41
CA ASP A 186 1.03 -10.24 -4.42
C ASP A 186 0.30 -11.33 -3.61
N THR A 187 -0.33 -10.96 -2.49
CA THR A 187 -1.17 -11.88 -1.72
C THR A 187 -2.39 -12.34 -2.53
N LEU A 188 -2.98 -11.44 -3.29
CA LEU A 188 -4.10 -11.75 -4.19
C LEU A 188 -3.66 -12.65 -5.36
N GLU A 189 -2.49 -12.40 -5.93
CA GLU A 189 -1.87 -13.24 -6.96
C GLU A 189 -1.67 -14.67 -6.44
N MET A 190 -1.08 -14.82 -5.25
CA MET A 190 -0.87 -16.13 -4.62
C MET A 190 -2.19 -16.89 -4.38
N MET A 191 -3.24 -16.17 -4.00
CA MET A 191 -4.58 -16.78 -3.87
C MET A 191 -5.09 -17.29 -5.22
N ILE A 192 -4.97 -16.51 -6.28
CA ILE A 192 -5.46 -16.85 -7.61
C ILE A 192 -4.63 -17.98 -8.21
N SER A 193 -3.29 -17.88 -8.18
CA SER A 193 -2.38 -18.81 -8.85
C SER A 193 -2.29 -20.17 -8.14
N GLN A 194 -2.40 -20.21 -6.82
CA GLN A 194 -2.14 -21.40 -6.02
C GLN A 194 -3.32 -21.81 -5.13
N SER A 195 -3.88 -20.88 -4.32
CA SER A 195 -4.86 -21.27 -3.30
C SER A 195 -6.17 -21.76 -3.90
N ILE A 196 -6.70 -21.10 -4.92
CA ILE A 196 -7.95 -21.51 -5.59
C ILE A 196 -7.77 -22.87 -6.30
N PRO A 197 -6.74 -23.10 -7.15
CA PRO A 197 -6.53 -24.40 -7.77
C PRO A 197 -6.29 -25.53 -6.77
N ASN A 198 -5.49 -25.29 -5.73
CA ASN A 198 -5.20 -26.30 -4.70
C ASN A 198 -6.46 -26.67 -3.91
N MET A 199 -7.29 -25.69 -3.57
CA MET A 199 -8.55 -25.93 -2.86
C MET A 199 -9.53 -26.72 -3.71
N LEU A 200 -9.64 -26.38 -5.00
CA LEU A 200 -10.48 -27.09 -5.95
C LEU A 200 -9.98 -28.53 -6.19
N SER A 201 -8.66 -28.71 -6.38
CA SER A 201 -8.03 -30.01 -6.51
C SER A 201 -8.24 -30.87 -5.26
N SER A 202 -8.04 -30.29 -4.07
CA SER A 202 -8.28 -30.99 -2.79
C SER A 202 -9.72 -31.42 -2.64
N ALA A 203 -10.70 -30.56 -2.97
CA ALA A 203 -12.12 -30.90 -2.89
C ALA A 203 -12.49 -32.07 -3.84
N ILE A 204 -12.03 -32.00 -5.09
CA ILE A 204 -12.27 -33.09 -6.07
C ILE A 204 -11.59 -34.37 -5.62
N THR A 205 -10.36 -34.31 -5.10
CA THR A 205 -9.64 -35.48 -4.61
C THR A 205 -10.33 -36.10 -3.40
N ILE A 206 -10.76 -35.31 -2.42
CA ILE A 206 -11.50 -35.79 -1.24
C ILE A 206 -12.76 -36.53 -1.65
N ILE A 207 -13.59 -35.94 -2.53
CA ILE A 207 -14.83 -36.52 -3.00
C ILE A 207 -14.54 -37.81 -3.78
N GLY A 208 -13.59 -37.79 -4.70
CA GLY A 208 -13.27 -38.93 -5.55
C GLY A 208 -12.61 -40.08 -4.79
N VAL A 209 -11.71 -39.80 -3.84
CA VAL A 209 -11.09 -40.81 -2.98
C VAL A 209 -12.13 -41.43 -2.06
N LEU A 210 -13.02 -40.62 -1.46
CA LEU A 210 -14.10 -41.13 -0.62
C LEU A 210 -15.04 -42.06 -1.41
N ALA A 211 -15.44 -41.69 -2.63
CA ALA A 211 -16.21 -42.53 -3.50
C ALA A 211 -15.49 -43.84 -3.83
N ALA A 212 -14.19 -43.81 -4.16
CA ALA A 212 -13.38 -44.96 -4.41
C ALA A 212 -13.26 -45.89 -3.17
N MET A 213 -13.10 -45.33 -1.97
CA MET A 213 -13.07 -46.08 -0.70
C MET A 213 -14.40 -46.82 -0.46
N VAL A 214 -15.54 -46.15 -0.70
CA VAL A 214 -16.88 -46.80 -0.57
C VAL A 214 -17.05 -47.94 -1.57
N VAL A 215 -16.57 -47.78 -2.81
CA VAL A 215 -16.61 -48.82 -3.85
C VAL A 215 -15.76 -50.04 -3.47
N VAL A 216 -14.55 -49.79 -2.87
CA VAL A 216 -13.66 -50.89 -2.45
C VAL A 216 -14.23 -51.64 -1.25
N SER A 217 -14.66 -50.92 -0.19
CA SER A 217 -15.27 -51.50 1.00
C SER A 217 -16.04 -50.45 1.82
N PRO A 218 -17.37 -50.50 1.86
CA PRO A 218 -18.17 -49.58 2.70
C PRO A 218 -17.86 -49.74 4.20
N LEU A 219 -17.60 -50.97 4.66
CA LEU A 219 -17.32 -51.23 6.08
C LEU A 219 -15.99 -50.65 6.53
N LEU A 220 -14.91 -50.82 5.75
CA LEU A 220 -13.60 -50.20 6.02
C LEU A 220 -13.70 -48.69 5.91
N THR A 221 -14.50 -48.13 5.02
CA THR A 221 -14.73 -46.69 4.89
C THR A 221 -15.38 -46.13 6.16
N ALA A 222 -16.38 -46.80 6.71
CA ALA A 222 -17.00 -46.43 7.97
C ALA A 222 -15.97 -46.45 9.12
N ALA A 223 -15.11 -47.50 9.20
CA ALA A 223 -14.04 -47.59 10.18
C ALA A 223 -13.00 -46.46 10.00
N ALA A 224 -12.62 -46.11 8.77
CA ALA A 224 -11.71 -45.00 8.47
C ALA A 224 -12.29 -43.66 8.91
N LEU A 225 -13.53 -43.37 8.62
CA LEU A 225 -14.21 -42.14 9.03
C LEU A 225 -14.35 -42.05 10.56
N LEU A 226 -14.65 -43.16 11.23
CA LEU A 226 -14.74 -43.22 12.69
C LEU A 226 -13.40 -42.89 13.37
N THR A 227 -12.28 -43.39 12.82
CA THR A 227 -10.93 -43.09 13.35
C THR A 227 -10.45 -41.69 13.02
N MET A 228 -10.92 -41.10 11.93
CA MET A 228 -10.59 -39.75 11.52
C MET A 228 -11.23 -38.68 12.41
N TYR A 229 -12.41 -38.94 12.97
CA TYR A 229 -13.10 -37.95 13.82
C TYR A 229 -12.29 -37.52 15.05
N PRO A 230 -11.73 -38.40 15.90
CA PRO A 230 -10.85 -38.00 17.01
C PRO A 230 -9.58 -37.33 16.51
N MET A 231 -9.03 -37.74 15.36
CA MET A 231 -7.85 -37.10 14.76
C MET A 231 -8.12 -35.63 14.44
N LEU A 232 -9.22 -35.33 13.77
CA LEU A 232 -9.63 -33.95 13.45
C LEU A 232 -9.87 -33.13 14.73
N LYS A 233 -10.48 -33.73 15.77
CA LYS A 233 -10.72 -33.04 17.05
C LYS A 233 -9.42 -32.69 17.80
N VAL A 234 -8.42 -33.55 17.76
CA VAL A 234 -7.09 -33.27 18.33
C VAL A 234 -6.39 -32.18 17.53
N THR A 235 -6.37 -32.29 16.21
CA THR A 235 -5.74 -31.32 15.30
C THR A 235 -6.33 -29.93 15.47
N THR A 236 -7.67 -29.81 15.49
CA THR A 236 -8.33 -28.51 15.66
C THR A 236 -8.06 -27.88 17.01
N ARG A 237 -7.92 -28.68 18.07
CA ARG A 237 -7.60 -28.18 19.42
C ARG A 237 -6.16 -27.66 19.52
N VAL A 238 -5.20 -28.38 18.93
CA VAL A 238 -3.79 -27.95 18.89
C VAL A 238 -3.64 -26.72 17.99
N ALA A 239 -4.29 -26.72 16.83
CA ALA A 239 -4.30 -25.56 15.92
C ALA A 239 -4.91 -24.29 16.55
N GLY A 240 -5.97 -24.44 17.36
CA GLY A 240 -6.56 -23.31 18.09
C GLY A 240 -5.60 -22.67 19.10
N ASN A 241 -4.83 -23.48 19.83
CA ASN A 241 -3.78 -22.98 20.72
C ASN A 241 -2.64 -22.32 19.96
N SER A 242 -2.21 -22.90 18.85
CA SER A 242 -1.19 -22.33 17.97
C SER A 242 -1.61 -20.94 17.46
N ALA A 243 -2.84 -20.78 16.97
CA ALA A 243 -3.36 -19.50 16.48
C ALA A 243 -3.30 -18.39 17.54
N ARG A 244 -3.58 -18.73 18.83
CA ARG A 244 -3.48 -17.77 19.93
C ARG A 244 -2.05 -17.27 20.13
N PHE A 245 -1.07 -18.17 20.15
CA PHE A 245 0.34 -17.79 20.33
C PHE A 245 0.91 -17.08 19.10
N PHE A 246 0.45 -17.41 17.88
CA PHE A 246 0.81 -16.64 16.69
C PHE A 246 0.32 -15.19 16.76
N ALA A 247 -0.88 -14.95 17.29
CA ALA A 247 -1.37 -13.59 17.48
C ALA A 247 -0.49 -12.80 18.48
N LEU A 248 -0.08 -13.43 19.60
CA LEU A 248 0.85 -12.83 20.56
C LEU A 248 2.26 -12.62 19.97
N GLN A 249 2.74 -13.56 19.16
CA GLN A 249 3.99 -13.40 18.42
C GLN A 249 3.96 -12.21 17.47
N GLN A 250 2.86 -12.01 16.73
CA GLN A 250 2.72 -10.87 15.81
C GLN A 250 2.66 -9.54 16.57
N GLU A 251 2.01 -9.49 17.75
CA GLU A 251 2.02 -8.30 18.62
C GLU A 251 3.45 -7.99 19.08
N ALA A 252 4.17 -8.99 19.62
CA ALA A 252 5.55 -8.82 20.09
C ALA A 252 6.53 -8.48 18.95
N LEU A 253 6.33 -9.03 17.74
CA LEU A 253 7.11 -8.68 16.55
C LEU A 253 6.87 -7.23 16.13
N GLY A 254 5.63 -6.75 16.20
CA GLY A 254 5.28 -5.36 15.95
C GLY A 254 5.97 -4.41 16.92
N ASP A 255 5.95 -4.74 18.23
CA ASP A 255 6.59 -3.93 19.27
C ASP A 255 8.13 -3.88 19.06
N ALA A 256 8.76 -5.03 18.73
CA ALA A 256 10.20 -5.11 18.45
C ALA A 256 10.60 -4.33 17.19
N ASN A 257 9.83 -4.47 16.09
CA ASN A 257 10.09 -3.75 14.85
C ASN A 257 9.91 -2.22 15.01
N GLY A 258 8.87 -1.79 15.73
CA GLY A 258 8.66 -0.37 16.03
C GLY A 258 9.82 0.22 16.84
N TYR A 259 10.35 -0.54 17.82
CA TYR A 259 11.52 -0.10 18.57
C TYR A 259 12.78 -0.01 17.70
N ILE A 260 13.00 -1.00 16.81
CA ILE A 260 14.13 -0.98 15.86
C ILE A 260 14.05 0.25 14.96
N GLU A 261 12.86 0.54 14.40
CA GLU A 261 12.64 1.70 13.55
C GLU A 261 12.92 3.02 14.30
N GLU A 262 12.42 3.15 15.54
CA GLU A 262 12.70 4.29 16.42
C GLU A 262 14.21 4.47 16.66
N MET A 263 14.92 3.38 16.95
CA MET A 263 16.36 3.42 17.19
C MET A 263 17.18 3.72 15.94
N ILE A 264 16.79 3.21 14.76
CA ILE A 264 17.43 3.55 13.49
C ILE A 264 17.30 5.04 13.19
N ASN A 265 16.09 5.59 13.30
CA ASN A 265 15.83 7.01 13.09
C ASN A 265 16.53 7.88 14.14
N GLY A 266 16.56 7.44 15.39
CA GLY A 266 17.17 8.13 16.52
C GLY A 266 18.66 7.84 16.75
N GLN A 267 19.35 7.04 15.89
CA GLN A 267 20.70 6.53 16.15
C GLN A 267 21.73 7.62 16.47
N LYS A 268 21.64 8.78 15.80
CA LYS A 268 22.52 9.93 16.10
C LYS A 268 22.31 10.46 17.51
N VAL A 269 21.06 10.46 17.99
CA VAL A 269 20.70 10.92 19.34
C VAL A 269 21.20 9.92 20.39
N VAL A 270 20.97 8.63 20.15
CA VAL A 270 21.46 7.55 21.03
C VAL A 270 22.97 7.65 21.21
N ASN A 271 23.75 7.84 20.13
CA ASN A 271 25.20 7.94 20.18
C ASN A 271 25.70 9.22 20.86
N VAL A 272 25.06 10.38 20.58
CA VAL A 272 25.47 11.67 21.19
C VAL A 272 25.25 11.66 22.70
N PHE A 273 24.19 10.99 23.18
CA PHE A 273 23.90 10.88 24.60
C PHE A 273 24.45 9.61 25.26
N CYS A 274 25.19 8.76 24.52
CA CYS A 274 25.81 7.52 25.02
C CYS A 274 24.78 6.58 25.70
N HIS A 275 23.60 6.41 25.09
CA HIS A 275 22.52 5.58 25.62
C HIS A 275 22.43 4.18 24.98
N GLU A 276 23.51 3.73 24.32
CA GLU A 276 23.53 2.44 23.59
C GLU A 276 23.22 1.26 24.49
N GLU A 277 23.82 1.20 25.71
CA GLU A 277 23.58 0.09 26.63
C GLU A 277 22.13 0.03 27.12
N LYS A 278 21.52 1.20 27.40
CA LYS A 278 20.13 1.26 27.80
C LYS A 278 19.21 0.82 26.66
N SER A 279 19.52 1.23 25.43
CA SER A 279 18.77 0.82 24.25
C SER A 279 18.87 -0.69 24.01
N LYS A 280 20.03 -1.31 24.26
CA LYS A 280 20.21 -2.77 24.21
C LYS A 280 19.37 -3.48 25.26
N GLU A 281 19.37 -3.00 26.50
CA GLU A 281 18.56 -3.58 27.57
C GLU A 281 17.05 -3.53 27.27
N GLU A 282 16.58 -2.43 26.73
CA GLU A 282 15.16 -2.29 26.34
C GLU A 282 14.82 -3.22 25.15
N PHE A 283 15.72 -3.32 24.17
CA PHE A 283 15.55 -4.23 23.05
C PHE A 283 15.56 -5.69 23.50
N ASP A 284 16.47 -6.08 24.39
CA ASP A 284 16.55 -7.43 24.91
C ASP A 284 15.24 -7.87 25.59
N GLN A 285 14.56 -6.97 26.31
CA GLN A 285 13.26 -7.27 26.93
C GLN A 285 12.19 -7.55 25.86
N LEU A 286 12.13 -6.73 24.82
CA LEU A 286 11.18 -6.90 23.71
C LEU A 286 11.47 -8.19 22.91
N ASN A 287 12.76 -8.45 22.66
CA ASN A 287 13.22 -9.61 21.93
C ASN A 287 12.99 -10.92 22.72
N GLU A 288 13.12 -10.88 24.06
CA GLU A 288 12.82 -12.03 24.90
C GLU A 288 11.31 -12.33 24.96
N GLU A 289 10.45 -11.31 24.97
CA GLU A 289 9.00 -11.48 24.83
C GLU A 289 8.64 -12.09 23.47
N LEU A 290 9.26 -11.59 22.39
CA LEU A 290 9.12 -12.15 21.04
C LEU A 290 9.61 -13.60 20.99
N ARG A 291 10.77 -13.91 21.58
CA ARG A 291 11.33 -15.26 21.65
C ARG A 291 10.38 -16.22 22.36
N PHE A 292 9.81 -15.81 23.51
CA PHE A 292 8.87 -16.64 24.27
C PHE A 292 7.62 -16.96 23.45
N ASN A 293 6.97 -15.93 22.88
CA ASN A 293 5.74 -16.10 22.11
C ASN A 293 6.00 -16.89 20.81
N SER A 294 7.13 -16.65 20.14
CA SER A 294 7.53 -17.39 18.93
C SER A 294 7.82 -18.85 19.23
N SER A 295 8.52 -19.12 20.34
CA SER A 295 8.81 -20.49 20.77
C SER A 295 7.52 -21.25 21.07
N ALA A 296 6.58 -20.65 21.81
CA ALA A 296 5.30 -21.26 22.13
C ALA A 296 4.46 -21.50 20.85
N ALA A 297 4.36 -20.52 19.94
CA ALA A 297 3.65 -20.66 18.67
C ALA A 297 4.21 -21.82 17.84
N ASN A 298 5.54 -21.86 17.69
CA ASN A 298 6.23 -22.89 16.90
C ASN A 298 6.16 -24.29 17.56
N GLN A 299 6.19 -24.38 18.90
CA GLN A 299 6.01 -25.68 19.59
C GLN A 299 4.66 -26.31 19.21
N PHE A 300 3.56 -25.56 19.28
CA PHE A 300 2.25 -26.09 18.89
C PHE A 300 2.18 -26.42 17.40
N THR A 301 2.71 -25.56 16.52
CA THR A 301 2.68 -25.79 15.08
C THR A 301 3.49 -27.01 14.66
N ASN A 302 4.72 -27.13 15.16
CA ASN A 302 5.63 -28.22 14.77
C ASN A 302 5.19 -29.58 15.31
N VAL A 303 4.35 -29.62 16.33
CA VAL A 303 3.77 -30.86 16.87
C VAL A 303 2.57 -31.35 16.06
N ILE A 304 1.86 -30.48 15.33
CA ILE A 304 0.69 -30.87 14.51
C ILE A 304 1.07 -31.90 13.45
N GLY A 305 2.16 -31.68 12.72
CA GLY A 305 2.64 -32.60 11.69
C GLY A 305 2.92 -34.00 12.21
N PRO A 306 3.81 -34.19 13.21
CA PRO A 306 4.06 -35.48 13.86
C PRO A 306 2.82 -36.13 14.46
N ILE A 307 1.92 -35.37 15.11
CA ILE A 307 0.66 -35.92 15.64
C ILE A 307 -0.18 -36.51 14.50
N ASN A 308 -0.40 -35.73 13.44
CA ASN A 308 -1.21 -36.19 12.30
C ASN A 308 -0.59 -37.41 11.61
N ASN A 309 0.72 -37.43 11.44
CA ASN A 309 1.44 -38.57 10.87
C ASN A 309 1.29 -39.83 11.73
N ASN A 310 1.50 -39.71 13.04
CA ASN A 310 1.39 -40.87 13.95
C ASN A 310 -0.06 -41.36 14.09
N LEU A 311 -1.04 -40.45 14.16
CA LEU A 311 -2.46 -40.83 14.12
C LEU A 311 -2.82 -41.50 12.79
N GLY A 312 -2.27 -41.01 11.67
CA GLY A 312 -2.39 -41.62 10.37
C GLY A 312 -1.77 -43.03 10.30
N HIS A 313 -0.62 -43.26 10.90
CA HIS A 313 0.00 -44.57 11.05
C HIS A 313 -0.87 -45.51 11.92
N PHE A 314 -1.38 -45.01 13.04
CA PHE A 314 -2.28 -45.78 13.89
C PHE A 314 -3.56 -46.19 13.12
N GLN A 315 -4.17 -45.25 12.40
CA GLN A 315 -5.30 -45.52 11.51
C GLN A 315 -4.94 -46.58 10.47
N TYR A 316 -3.77 -46.47 9.83
CA TYR A 316 -3.28 -47.43 8.83
C TYR A 316 -3.19 -48.83 9.42
N VAL A 317 -2.56 -49.02 10.61
CA VAL A 317 -2.46 -50.30 11.28
C VAL A 317 -3.83 -50.88 11.63
N LEU A 318 -4.71 -50.06 12.18
CA LEU A 318 -6.09 -50.50 12.53
C LEU A 318 -6.88 -50.94 11.29
N LEU A 319 -6.81 -50.19 10.21
CA LEU A 319 -7.45 -50.55 8.94
C LEU A 319 -6.84 -51.83 8.31
N ALA A 320 -5.52 -52.01 8.44
CA ALA A 320 -4.84 -53.22 7.97
C ALA A 320 -5.29 -54.45 8.77
N VAL A 321 -5.41 -54.34 10.11
CA VAL A 321 -5.90 -55.43 10.97
C VAL A 321 -7.38 -55.76 10.64
N ILE A 322 -8.26 -54.77 10.59
CA ILE A 322 -9.68 -54.98 10.25
C ILE A 322 -9.80 -55.55 8.84
N GLY A 323 -9.08 -55.01 7.84
CA GLY A 323 -9.08 -55.51 6.47
C GLY A 323 -8.57 -56.97 6.38
N GLY A 324 -7.49 -57.28 7.14
CA GLY A 324 -6.95 -58.63 7.25
C GLY A 324 -7.96 -59.63 7.84
N MET A 325 -8.63 -59.26 8.95
CA MET A 325 -9.71 -60.08 9.52
C MET A 325 -10.86 -60.28 8.57
N MET A 326 -11.25 -59.26 7.80
CA MET A 326 -12.29 -59.38 6.77
C MET A 326 -11.88 -60.30 5.63
N ALA A 327 -10.64 -60.24 5.17
CA ALA A 327 -10.11 -61.09 4.11
C ALA A 327 -10.06 -62.58 4.55
N ILE A 328 -9.55 -62.85 5.77
CA ILE A 328 -9.48 -64.20 6.34
C ILE A 328 -10.89 -64.76 6.60
N GLY A 329 -11.81 -63.92 7.09
CA GLY A 329 -13.19 -64.29 7.38
C GLY A 329 -14.12 -64.31 6.15
N GLY A 330 -13.63 -63.99 4.96
CA GLY A 330 -14.43 -63.92 3.72
C GLY A 330 -15.51 -62.85 3.71
N VAL A 331 -15.41 -61.86 4.61
CA VAL A 331 -16.42 -60.79 4.75
C VAL A 331 -16.29 -59.75 3.67
N GLY A 332 -17.35 -59.51 2.91
CA GLY A 332 -17.42 -58.46 1.89
C GLY A 332 -16.52 -58.67 0.67
N GLY A 333 -16.03 -59.92 0.41
CA GLY A 333 -15.17 -60.22 -0.73
C GLY A 333 -13.82 -59.45 -0.70
N MET A 334 -13.31 -59.18 0.50
CA MET A 334 -12.04 -58.46 0.67
C MET A 334 -10.88 -59.34 0.23
N THR A 335 -10.05 -58.80 -0.68
CA THR A 335 -8.84 -59.42 -1.20
C THR A 335 -7.59 -58.76 -0.64
N LEU A 336 -6.41 -59.37 -0.82
CA LEU A 336 -5.13 -58.78 -0.42
C LEU A 336 -4.87 -57.48 -1.16
N GLY A 337 -5.11 -57.44 -2.48
CA GLY A 337 -5.02 -56.22 -3.26
C GLY A 337 -6.05 -55.17 -2.88
N GLY A 338 -7.26 -55.60 -2.47
CA GLY A 338 -8.30 -54.74 -1.92
C GLY A 338 -7.83 -54.00 -0.67
N ILE A 339 -7.18 -54.71 0.29
CA ILE A 339 -6.58 -54.09 1.51
C ILE A 339 -5.51 -53.09 1.10
N ALA A 340 -4.55 -53.47 0.26
CA ALA A 340 -3.44 -52.63 -0.15
C ALA A 340 -3.95 -51.33 -0.83
N SER A 341 -4.91 -51.45 -1.74
CA SER A 341 -5.55 -50.30 -2.41
C SER A 341 -6.28 -49.40 -1.41
N PHE A 342 -7.04 -49.98 -0.46
CA PHE A 342 -7.77 -49.23 0.55
C PHE A 342 -6.84 -48.41 1.48
N LEU A 343 -5.75 -49.04 1.90
CA LEU A 343 -4.73 -48.37 2.71
C LEU A 343 -4.06 -47.18 1.97
N GLN A 344 -3.80 -47.37 0.67
CA GLN A 344 -3.29 -46.29 -0.20
C GLN A 344 -4.32 -45.15 -0.38
N LEU A 345 -5.59 -45.48 -0.60
CA LEU A 345 -6.69 -44.51 -0.68
C LEU A 345 -6.84 -43.74 0.65
N SER A 346 -6.79 -44.43 1.80
CA SER A 346 -6.87 -43.79 3.11
C SER A 346 -5.76 -42.79 3.33
N LYS A 347 -4.52 -43.09 2.91
CA LYS A 347 -3.39 -42.18 2.93
C LYS A 347 -3.60 -40.98 2.00
N SER A 348 -4.11 -41.21 0.80
CA SER A 348 -4.41 -40.17 -0.19
C SER A 348 -5.56 -39.25 0.23
N PHE A 349 -6.40 -39.65 1.18
CA PHE A 349 -7.49 -38.85 1.73
C PHE A 349 -6.99 -37.80 2.77
N ASN A 350 -6.01 -38.17 3.59
CA ASN A 350 -5.55 -37.31 4.71
C ASN A 350 -4.80 -36.07 4.21
N MET A 351 -4.06 -36.15 3.12
CA MET A 351 -3.20 -35.09 2.61
C MET A 351 -4.00 -33.85 2.13
N PRO A 352 -5.07 -33.97 1.30
CA PRO A 352 -5.90 -32.85 0.88
C PRO A 352 -6.62 -32.14 2.02
N VAL A 353 -7.02 -32.86 3.08
CA VAL A 353 -7.68 -32.27 4.26
C VAL A 353 -6.75 -31.26 4.97
N ASN A 354 -5.47 -31.58 5.11
CA ASN A 354 -4.49 -30.66 5.66
C ASN A 354 -4.23 -29.46 4.73
N GLN A 355 -4.19 -29.67 3.41
CA GLN A 355 -4.00 -28.60 2.43
C GLN A 355 -5.15 -27.58 2.47
N VAL A 356 -6.39 -28.02 2.56
CA VAL A 356 -7.55 -27.11 2.66
C VAL A 356 -7.41 -26.16 3.85
N SER A 357 -6.98 -26.68 5.01
CA SER A 357 -6.80 -25.85 6.22
C SER A 357 -5.73 -24.75 6.04
N GLN A 358 -4.63 -25.05 5.34
CA GLN A 358 -3.58 -24.07 5.04
C GLN A 358 -4.06 -23.01 4.03
N GLN A 359 -4.80 -23.43 3.01
CA GLN A 359 -5.30 -22.52 1.97
C GLN A 359 -6.34 -21.53 2.49
N LEU A 360 -7.13 -21.90 3.50
CA LEU A 360 -8.12 -21.00 4.10
C LEU A 360 -7.49 -19.71 4.64
N ASN A 361 -6.34 -19.80 5.33
CA ASN A 361 -5.65 -18.62 5.84
C ASN A 361 -5.17 -17.70 4.70
N SER A 362 -4.60 -18.28 3.64
CA SER A 362 -4.15 -17.50 2.46
C SER A 362 -5.31 -16.79 1.78
N ILE A 363 -6.48 -17.45 1.67
CA ILE A 363 -7.69 -16.85 1.09
C ILE A 363 -8.20 -15.69 1.96
N VAL A 364 -8.23 -15.84 3.29
CA VAL A 364 -8.67 -14.78 4.21
C VAL A 364 -7.76 -13.55 4.08
N MET A 365 -6.45 -13.75 4.06
CA MET A 365 -5.47 -12.68 3.89
C MET A 365 -5.63 -11.98 2.53
N ALA A 366 -5.80 -12.74 1.46
CA ALA A 366 -6.00 -12.18 0.13
C ALA A 366 -7.31 -11.42 -0.01
N LEU A 367 -8.40 -11.88 0.62
CA LEU A 367 -9.67 -11.16 0.64
C LEU A 367 -9.54 -9.82 1.39
N ALA A 368 -8.82 -9.79 2.51
CA ALA A 368 -8.55 -8.54 3.24
C ALA A 368 -7.69 -7.57 2.40
N GLY A 369 -6.68 -8.08 1.67
CA GLY A 369 -5.90 -7.28 0.70
C GLY A 369 -6.78 -6.73 -0.43
N ALA A 370 -7.63 -7.59 -1.01
CA ALA A 370 -8.57 -7.19 -2.06
C ALA A 370 -9.56 -6.11 -1.58
N GLU A 371 -10.04 -6.17 -0.34
CA GLU A 371 -10.91 -5.13 0.24
C GLU A 371 -10.19 -3.78 0.29
N ARG A 372 -8.90 -3.73 0.67
CA ARG A 372 -8.12 -2.49 0.69
C ARG A 372 -7.85 -1.94 -0.71
N ILE A 373 -7.54 -2.83 -1.68
CA ILE A 373 -7.39 -2.45 -3.09
C ILE A 373 -8.69 -1.85 -3.61
N PHE A 374 -9.82 -2.53 -3.39
CA PHE A 374 -11.12 -2.06 -3.87
C PHE A 374 -11.61 -0.81 -3.13
N ALA A 375 -11.26 -0.63 -1.85
CA ALA A 375 -11.56 0.59 -1.13
C ALA A 375 -10.86 1.80 -1.77
N MET A 376 -9.59 1.64 -2.20
CA MET A 376 -8.90 2.69 -2.93
C MET A 376 -9.50 2.93 -4.33
N MET A 377 -9.91 1.87 -5.03
CA MET A 377 -10.60 1.99 -6.34
C MET A 377 -12.01 2.59 -6.24
N ASP A 378 -12.66 2.50 -5.09
CA ASP A 378 -14.01 3.03 -4.84
C ASP A 378 -13.95 4.45 -4.21
N GLU A 379 -12.73 4.99 -3.93
CA GLU A 379 -12.56 6.35 -3.45
C GLU A 379 -13.02 7.34 -4.53
N ARG A 380 -13.54 8.47 -4.09
CA ARG A 380 -14.08 9.46 -5.05
C ARG A 380 -12.97 10.18 -5.76
N SER A 381 -13.03 10.19 -7.10
CA SER A 381 -12.17 11.03 -7.92
C SER A 381 -12.38 12.51 -7.61
N GLU A 382 -11.38 13.34 -7.88
CA GLU A 382 -11.49 14.78 -7.72
C GLU A 382 -12.61 15.32 -8.60
N GLU A 383 -13.65 15.92 -7.99
CA GLU A 383 -14.78 16.51 -8.71
C GLU A 383 -14.36 17.84 -9.34
N ASP A 384 -14.68 18.03 -10.60
CA ASP A 384 -14.46 19.28 -11.34
C ASP A 384 -15.69 19.68 -12.14
N GLU A 385 -16.44 20.63 -11.60
CA GLU A 385 -17.65 21.20 -12.23
C GLU A 385 -17.35 22.47 -13.04
N GLY A 386 -16.08 22.87 -13.14
CA GLY A 386 -15.63 24.08 -13.84
C GLY A 386 -15.98 24.03 -15.33
N LYS A 387 -16.43 25.15 -15.85
CA LYS A 387 -16.82 25.32 -17.27
C LYS A 387 -15.97 26.35 -18.00
N VAL A 388 -15.25 27.19 -17.27
CA VAL A 388 -14.33 28.19 -17.82
C VAL A 388 -13.00 27.50 -18.11
N THR A 389 -12.46 27.71 -19.31
CA THR A 389 -11.21 27.10 -19.78
C THR A 389 -10.14 28.15 -20.02
N LEU A 390 -8.87 27.76 -19.91
CA LEU A 390 -7.71 28.57 -20.23
C LEU A 390 -7.35 28.39 -21.70
N VAL A 391 -7.16 29.50 -22.42
CA VAL A 391 -6.77 29.47 -23.84
C VAL A 391 -5.63 30.45 -24.10
N ASN A 392 -4.80 30.17 -25.11
CA ASN A 392 -3.87 31.14 -25.65
C ASN A 392 -4.62 32.26 -26.35
N ALA A 393 -4.25 33.51 -26.10
CA ALA A 393 -4.90 34.66 -26.64
C ALA A 393 -3.90 35.66 -27.27
N GLY A 394 -4.40 36.51 -28.16
CA GLY A 394 -3.61 37.57 -28.72
C GLY A 394 -4.53 38.74 -29.12
N TYR A 395 -3.96 39.94 -29.22
CA TYR A 395 -4.72 41.08 -29.67
C TYR A 395 -4.69 41.19 -31.21
N ILE A 396 -5.82 40.95 -31.86
CA ILE A 396 -6.00 41.09 -33.29
C ILE A 396 -6.96 42.27 -33.51
N ASN A 397 -6.50 43.31 -34.19
CA ASN A 397 -7.26 44.56 -34.42
C ASN A 397 -7.79 45.22 -33.12
N GLY A 398 -7.04 45.09 -32.04
CA GLY A 398 -7.41 45.65 -30.72
C GLY A 398 -8.41 44.82 -29.92
N ALA A 399 -8.88 43.68 -30.44
CA ALA A 399 -9.76 42.75 -29.73
C ALA A 399 -8.99 41.53 -29.25
N LEU A 400 -9.22 41.08 -28.00
CA LEU A 400 -8.67 39.85 -27.44
C LEU A 400 -9.30 38.68 -28.19
N THR A 401 -8.48 37.86 -28.83
CA THR A 401 -8.90 36.75 -29.69
C THR A 401 -8.12 35.49 -29.32
N GLU A 402 -8.82 34.33 -29.32
CA GLU A 402 -8.17 33.02 -29.12
C GLU A 402 -7.24 32.69 -30.30
N VAL A 403 -6.05 32.23 -30.01
CA VAL A 403 -5.02 31.85 -30.99
C VAL A 403 -4.46 30.47 -30.66
N SER A 404 -4.05 29.72 -31.69
CA SER A 404 -3.49 28.37 -31.50
C SER A 404 -2.02 28.37 -31.03
N GLN A 405 -1.31 29.49 -31.26
CA GLN A 405 0.11 29.62 -30.91
C GLN A 405 0.28 30.14 -29.50
N HIS A 406 1.36 29.72 -28.83
CA HIS A 406 1.74 30.26 -27.56
C HIS A 406 2.27 31.69 -27.71
N THR A 407 1.49 32.67 -27.24
CA THR A 407 1.82 34.11 -27.35
C THR A 407 2.38 34.70 -26.08
N GLY A 408 2.35 33.94 -24.97
CA GLY A 408 2.62 34.47 -23.62
C GLY A 408 1.45 35.26 -23.02
N THR A 409 0.34 35.44 -23.75
CA THR A 409 -0.90 36.04 -23.25
C THR A 409 -1.95 34.94 -23.15
N TRP A 410 -2.61 34.85 -22.01
CA TRP A 410 -3.65 33.87 -21.75
C TRP A 410 -5.01 34.55 -21.49
N ALA A 411 -6.08 33.83 -21.77
CA ALA A 411 -7.44 34.30 -21.50
C ALA A 411 -8.31 33.17 -20.93
N TRP A 412 -9.18 33.55 -20.01
CA TRP A 412 -10.29 32.72 -19.56
C TRP A 412 -11.40 32.76 -20.60
N LYS A 413 -11.76 31.60 -21.15
CA LYS A 413 -12.88 31.44 -22.08
C LYS A 413 -14.10 30.95 -21.33
N LYS A 414 -15.10 31.85 -21.20
CA LYS A 414 -16.38 31.50 -20.57
C LYS A 414 -17.23 30.62 -21.50
N PRO A 415 -18.22 29.89 -20.99
CA PRO A 415 -19.15 29.11 -21.83
C PRO A 415 -19.90 29.93 -22.84
N THR A 416 -20.06 31.24 -22.61
CA THR A 416 -20.66 32.20 -23.53
C THR A 416 -19.77 32.53 -24.75
N GLY A 417 -18.50 32.11 -24.75
CA GLY A 417 -17.50 32.50 -25.74
C GLY A 417 -16.77 33.80 -25.40
N GLU A 418 -17.15 34.50 -24.33
CA GLU A 418 -16.46 35.69 -23.85
C GLU A 418 -15.03 35.34 -23.36
N LEU A 419 -14.04 36.13 -23.77
CA LEU A 419 -12.67 36.04 -23.35
C LEU A 419 -12.35 37.10 -22.29
N VAL A 420 -11.78 36.69 -21.16
CA VAL A 420 -11.27 37.58 -20.12
C VAL A 420 -9.77 37.36 -20.03
N GLU A 421 -8.98 38.42 -20.28
CA GLU A 421 -7.52 38.32 -20.20
C GLU A 421 -7.05 37.89 -18.79
N VAL A 422 -6.12 36.94 -18.72
CA VAL A 422 -5.53 36.51 -17.46
C VAL A 422 -4.47 37.52 -17.02
N LYS A 423 -4.82 38.31 -16.02
CA LYS A 423 -3.95 39.38 -15.46
C LYS A 423 -3.36 39.02 -14.11
N GLY A 424 -3.99 38.10 -13.39
CA GLY A 424 -3.54 37.68 -12.08
C GLY A 424 -4.16 38.46 -10.92
N ASP A 425 -5.40 38.98 -11.06
CA ASP A 425 -6.15 39.55 -9.93
C ASP A 425 -6.79 38.43 -9.13
N VAL A 426 -6.23 38.11 -7.97
CA VAL A 426 -6.75 37.04 -7.09
C VAL A 426 -7.32 37.64 -5.82
N ARG A 427 -8.55 37.28 -5.47
CA ARG A 427 -9.24 37.80 -4.27
C ARG A 427 -9.88 36.69 -3.47
N LEU A 428 -9.69 36.73 -2.15
CA LEU A 428 -10.41 35.94 -1.17
C LEU A 428 -11.36 36.86 -0.40
N ARG A 429 -12.61 36.44 -0.18
CA ARG A 429 -13.61 37.21 0.57
C ARG A 429 -14.29 36.31 1.59
N ASP A 430 -14.17 36.69 2.85
CA ASP A 430 -14.83 36.08 4.01
C ASP A 430 -14.70 34.54 4.03
N VAL A 431 -13.48 34.04 3.77
CA VAL A 431 -13.17 32.63 3.60
C VAL A 431 -13.02 31.94 4.94
N ASP A 432 -13.90 30.95 5.21
CA ASP A 432 -13.73 29.98 6.29
C ASP A 432 -13.35 28.62 5.69
N PHE A 433 -12.36 27.96 6.29
CA PHE A 433 -11.89 26.65 5.84
C PHE A 433 -11.34 25.79 6.96
N GLY A 434 -11.64 24.47 6.89
CA GLY A 434 -11.02 23.43 7.72
C GLY A 434 -10.82 22.14 6.90
N TYR A 435 -9.72 21.44 7.16
CA TYR A 435 -9.42 20.15 6.51
C TYR A 435 -10.39 19.04 6.93
N VAL A 436 -10.97 19.16 8.14
CA VAL A 436 -12.04 18.29 8.63
C VAL A 436 -13.22 19.17 9.08
N PRO A 437 -14.48 18.70 8.95
CA PRO A 437 -15.67 19.52 9.18
C PRO A 437 -15.73 20.19 10.57
N ASP A 438 -15.19 19.52 11.59
CA ASP A 438 -15.30 19.97 13.00
C ASP A 438 -14.13 20.88 13.44
N LYS A 439 -13.14 21.13 12.57
CA LYS A 439 -11.97 21.95 12.92
C LYS A 439 -11.67 22.98 11.83
N ILE A 440 -12.20 24.18 12.05
CA ILE A 440 -11.89 25.33 11.17
C ILE A 440 -10.47 25.77 11.43
N VAL A 441 -9.70 25.97 10.34
CA VAL A 441 -8.30 26.40 10.34
C VAL A 441 -8.15 27.86 9.91
N LEU A 442 -8.97 28.31 8.96
CA LEU A 442 -9.03 29.70 8.52
C LEU A 442 -10.39 30.30 8.88
N HIS A 443 -10.37 31.51 9.43
CA HIS A 443 -11.53 32.21 9.91
C HIS A 443 -11.63 33.61 9.27
N ASP A 444 -12.66 33.85 8.46
CA ASP A 444 -12.99 35.14 7.89
C ASP A 444 -11.80 35.79 7.16
N VAL A 445 -11.10 34.99 6.33
CA VAL A 445 -9.91 35.43 5.62
C VAL A 445 -10.31 36.23 4.39
N SER A 446 -9.97 37.52 4.37
CA SER A 446 -10.20 38.40 3.24
C SER A 446 -8.89 39.07 2.82
N LEU A 447 -8.48 38.85 1.57
CA LEU A 447 -7.28 39.46 0.97
C LEU A 447 -7.47 39.65 -0.54
N PHE A 448 -6.64 40.49 -1.12
CA PHE A 448 -6.56 40.65 -2.57
C PHE A 448 -5.11 40.86 -3.01
N ALA A 449 -4.80 40.36 -4.21
CA ALA A 449 -3.58 40.62 -4.96
C ALA A 449 -3.95 41.16 -6.33
N LYS A 450 -3.52 42.40 -6.60
CA LYS A 450 -3.69 43.02 -7.95
C LYS A 450 -2.62 42.48 -8.90
N PRO A 451 -2.83 42.53 -10.22
CA PRO A 451 -1.83 42.14 -11.20
C PRO A 451 -0.44 42.70 -10.91
N GLY A 452 0.56 41.84 -10.89
CA GLY A 452 1.96 42.24 -10.64
C GLY A 452 2.32 42.50 -9.19
N GLN A 453 1.40 42.35 -8.22
CA GLN A 453 1.69 42.52 -6.81
C GLN A 453 2.30 41.28 -6.16
N LYS A 454 3.24 41.52 -5.25
CA LYS A 454 3.84 40.50 -4.38
C LYS A 454 3.20 40.60 -2.98
N ILE A 455 2.51 39.54 -2.59
CA ILE A 455 1.86 39.36 -1.28
C ILE A 455 2.69 38.39 -0.45
N ALA A 456 3.17 38.83 0.71
CA ALA A 456 3.92 38.01 1.66
C ALA A 456 3.01 37.55 2.81
N PHE A 457 3.04 36.26 3.11
CA PHE A 457 2.41 35.68 4.31
C PHE A 457 3.45 35.46 5.41
N VAL A 458 3.19 36.05 6.57
CA VAL A 458 4.06 35.99 7.77
C VAL A 458 3.24 35.48 8.95
N GLY A 459 3.85 34.71 9.83
CA GLY A 459 3.18 34.16 11.02
C GLY A 459 3.83 32.89 11.53
N ALA A 460 3.46 32.45 12.72
CA ALA A 460 3.96 31.20 13.30
C ALA A 460 3.64 29.97 12.47
N THR A 461 4.35 28.86 12.70
CA THR A 461 4.00 27.56 12.12
C THR A 461 2.58 27.18 12.56
N GLY A 462 1.75 26.71 11.63
CA GLY A 462 0.34 26.39 11.91
C GLY A 462 -0.62 27.60 11.86
N ALA A 463 -0.16 28.82 11.57
CA ALA A 463 -1.03 30.00 11.46
C ALA A 463 -1.98 30.01 10.25
N GLY A 464 -1.86 29.05 9.31
CA GLY A 464 -2.71 28.93 8.12
C GLY A 464 -2.10 29.41 6.81
N LYS A 465 -0.80 29.75 6.77
CA LYS A 465 -0.12 30.27 5.55
C LYS A 465 -0.22 29.32 4.35
N THR A 466 0.23 28.07 4.51
CA THR A 466 0.18 27.03 3.48
C THR A 466 -1.27 26.66 3.13
N THR A 467 -2.21 26.77 4.09
CA THR A 467 -3.62 26.54 3.83
C THR A 467 -4.18 27.53 2.82
N ILE A 468 -3.82 28.83 2.90
CA ILE A 468 -4.25 29.84 1.91
C ILE A 468 -3.73 29.50 0.52
N THR A 469 -2.47 29.11 0.39
CA THR A 469 -1.90 28.72 -0.92
C THR A 469 -2.53 27.47 -1.49
N ASN A 470 -2.88 26.48 -0.66
CA ASN A 470 -3.62 25.29 -1.06
C ASN A 470 -5.03 25.61 -1.59
N LEU A 471 -5.69 26.63 -1.00
CA LEU A 471 -7.00 27.08 -1.45
C LEU A 471 -6.93 27.86 -2.77
N ILE A 472 -5.89 28.65 -3.00
CA ILE A 472 -5.67 29.36 -4.27
C ILE A 472 -5.45 28.34 -5.40
N ASN A 473 -4.71 27.24 -5.15
CA ASN A 473 -4.55 26.12 -6.10
C ASN A 473 -5.80 25.22 -6.23
N ARG A 474 -6.82 25.48 -5.43
CA ARG A 474 -8.02 24.67 -5.35
C ARG A 474 -7.71 23.17 -5.15
N PHE A 475 -6.71 22.86 -4.29
CA PHE A 475 -6.49 21.49 -3.79
C PHE A 475 -7.58 21.07 -2.83
N TYR A 476 -8.24 22.06 -2.21
CA TYR A 476 -9.39 21.94 -1.34
C TYR A 476 -10.43 23.00 -1.71
N ASP A 477 -11.71 22.67 -1.58
CA ASP A 477 -12.82 23.61 -1.75
C ASP A 477 -13.20 24.23 -0.40
N ILE A 478 -13.45 25.54 -0.38
CA ILE A 478 -13.81 26.32 0.82
C ILE A 478 -15.23 25.98 1.33
N GLN A 479 -15.43 26.04 2.66
CA GLN A 479 -16.75 25.85 3.25
C GLN A 479 -17.62 27.11 3.16
N LYS A 480 -17.02 28.31 3.32
CA LYS A 480 -17.72 29.59 3.24
C LYS A 480 -16.86 30.65 2.57
N GLY A 481 -17.50 31.70 2.03
CA GLY A 481 -16.81 32.77 1.33
C GLY A 481 -16.68 32.54 -0.17
N GLU A 482 -15.79 33.31 -0.79
CA GLU A 482 -15.53 33.27 -2.22
C GLU A 482 -14.05 33.48 -2.53
N ILE A 483 -13.54 32.76 -3.53
CA ILE A 483 -12.22 33.01 -4.13
C ILE A 483 -12.46 33.31 -5.61
N THR A 484 -11.94 34.46 -6.07
CA THR A 484 -12.05 34.88 -7.47
C THR A 484 -10.68 35.06 -8.10
N TYR A 485 -10.57 34.74 -9.38
CA TYR A 485 -9.40 34.98 -10.22
C TYR A 485 -9.84 35.75 -11.46
N ASP A 486 -9.31 36.96 -11.64
CA ASP A 486 -9.72 37.93 -12.66
C ASP A 486 -11.25 38.16 -12.68
N GLY A 487 -11.87 38.18 -11.50
CA GLY A 487 -13.32 38.35 -11.32
C GLY A 487 -14.17 37.12 -11.58
N ILE A 488 -13.59 35.97 -11.91
CA ILE A 488 -14.27 34.69 -12.10
C ILE A 488 -14.09 33.86 -10.82
N ASN A 489 -15.18 33.26 -10.31
CA ASN A 489 -15.10 32.35 -9.19
C ASN A 489 -14.25 31.13 -9.57
N VAL A 490 -13.26 30.76 -8.73
CA VAL A 490 -12.37 29.61 -9.03
C VAL A 490 -13.11 28.28 -9.14
N ARG A 491 -14.34 28.19 -8.59
CA ARG A 491 -15.20 27.01 -8.75
C ARG A 491 -15.74 26.86 -10.17
N ASP A 492 -15.88 27.97 -10.90
CA ASP A 492 -16.36 27.97 -12.27
C ASP A 492 -15.25 27.65 -13.28
N ILE A 493 -13.98 27.74 -12.86
CA ILE A 493 -12.81 27.45 -13.68
C ILE A 493 -12.49 25.95 -13.57
N LYS A 494 -12.18 25.30 -14.69
CA LYS A 494 -11.66 23.93 -14.67
C LYS A 494 -10.39 23.84 -13.85
N LYS A 495 -10.31 22.86 -12.94
CA LYS A 495 -9.16 22.71 -12.01
C LYS A 495 -7.83 22.58 -12.73
N ALA A 496 -7.78 21.80 -13.83
CA ALA A 496 -6.59 21.67 -14.65
C ALA A 496 -6.13 23.01 -15.22
N ASP A 497 -7.07 23.79 -15.77
CA ASP A 497 -6.81 25.09 -16.37
C ASP A 497 -6.44 26.15 -15.33
N LEU A 498 -7.08 26.11 -14.15
CA LEU A 498 -6.70 26.93 -13.00
C LEU A 498 -5.24 26.67 -12.59
N ARG A 499 -4.88 25.40 -12.39
CA ARG A 499 -3.53 24.99 -11.97
C ARG A 499 -2.48 25.34 -13.03
N HIS A 500 -2.80 25.21 -14.32
CA HIS A 500 -1.92 25.66 -15.41
C HIS A 500 -1.62 27.17 -15.39
N SER A 501 -2.54 27.98 -14.86
CA SER A 501 -2.33 29.42 -14.72
C SER A 501 -1.52 29.81 -13.47
N LEU A 502 -1.19 28.85 -12.62
CA LEU A 502 -0.52 29.03 -11.33
C LEU A 502 0.82 28.28 -11.32
N GLY A 503 1.94 28.98 -11.37
CA GLY A 503 3.26 28.38 -11.18
C GLY A 503 3.54 28.17 -9.68
N MET A 504 4.09 27.02 -9.31
CA MET A 504 4.36 26.70 -7.91
C MET A 504 5.80 26.28 -7.67
N VAL A 505 6.42 26.85 -6.64
CA VAL A 505 7.70 26.39 -6.09
C VAL A 505 7.47 25.96 -4.65
N LEU A 506 7.62 24.66 -4.39
CA LEU A 506 7.39 24.04 -3.09
C LEU A 506 8.62 24.14 -2.19
N GLN A 507 8.41 24.08 -0.88
CA GLN A 507 9.46 23.97 0.13
C GLN A 507 10.27 22.68 -0.06
N ASP A 508 9.58 21.54 -0.16
CA ASP A 508 10.17 20.25 -0.42
C ASP A 508 10.23 20.01 -1.93
N VAL A 509 11.45 20.01 -2.45
CA VAL A 509 11.67 19.86 -3.89
C VAL A 509 11.68 18.39 -4.25
N ASN A 510 10.67 17.96 -4.99
CA ASN A 510 10.60 16.63 -5.57
C ASN A 510 11.10 16.66 -7.04
N LEU A 511 12.18 15.94 -7.31
CA LEU A 511 12.68 15.69 -8.67
C LEU A 511 12.34 14.25 -9.08
N PHE A 512 12.07 14.08 -10.37
CA PHE A 512 11.74 12.77 -10.93
C PHE A 512 12.99 12.11 -11.51
N THR A 513 13.03 10.80 -11.49
CA THR A 513 14.04 10.02 -12.21
C THR A 513 13.94 10.35 -13.70
N GLY A 514 15.03 10.86 -14.27
CA GLY A 514 15.11 11.37 -15.63
C GLY A 514 16.24 12.37 -15.78
N THR A 515 16.39 12.98 -16.94
CA THR A 515 17.39 14.01 -17.19
C THR A 515 17.05 15.32 -16.48
N VAL A 516 18.04 16.17 -16.26
CA VAL A 516 17.84 17.56 -15.78
C VAL A 516 16.88 18.31 -16.73
N ARG A 517 17.05 18.13 -18.04
CA ARG A 517 16.20 18.71 -19.09
C ARG A 517 14.73 18.30 -18.91
N GLU A 518 14.46 17.01 -18.73
CA GLU A 518 13.11 16.49 -18.51
C GLU A 518 12.50 17.04 -17.22
N ASN A 519 13.28 17.15 -16.16
CA ASN A 519 12.82 17.73 -14.90
C ASN A 519 12.41 19.20 -15.01
N ILE A 520 13.11 19.99 -15.84
CA ILE A 520 12.74 21.39 -16.10
C ILE A 520 11.53 21.45 -17.03
N ARG A 521 11.54 20.64 -18.10
CA ARG A 521 10.42 20.52 -19.08
C ARG A 521 9.12 20.04 -18.46
N TYR A 522 9.18 19.42 -17.28
CA TYR A 522 7.99 18.98 -16.55
C TYR A 522 7.02 20.15 -16.26
N GLY A 523 7.49 21.40 -16.17
CA GLY A 523 6.65 22.58 -16.05
C GLY A 523 5.80 22.82 -17.32
N ARG A 524 6.33 22.50 -18.52
CA ARG A 524 5.61 22.57 -19.79
C ARG A 524 6.19 21.53 -20.75
N LEU A 525 5.44 20.45 -20.97
CA LEU A 525 5.92 19.27 -21.70
C LEU A 525 6.25 19.52 -23.18
N ASP A 526 5.65 20.51 -23.81
CA ASP A 526 5.89 20.93 -25.20
C ASP A 526 6.98 22.01 -25.36
N ALA A 527 7.65 22.41 -24.26
CA ALA A 527 8.73 23.37 -24.30
C ALA A 527 9.92 22.86 -25.14
N THR A 528 10.44 23.76 -26.00
CA THR A 528 11.65 23.47 -26.79
C THR A 528 12.89 23.42 -25.90
N ASP A 529 14.00 22.89 -26.43
CA ASP A 529 15.27 22.84 -25.68
C ASP A 529 15.78 24.25 -25.34
N GLU A 530 15.59 25.20 -26.26
CA GLU A 530 15.98 26.60 -26.09
C GLU A 530 15.15 27.27 -24.98
N GLU A 531 13.86 26.97 -24.90
CA GLU A 531 12.97 27.48 -23.83
C GLU A 531 13.36 26.89 -22.46
N VAL A 532 13.69 25.60 -22.41
CA VAL A 532 14.20 24.95 -21.18
C VAL A 532 15.51 25.58 -20.72
N GLU A 533 16.45 25.86 -21.65
CA GLU A 533 17.69 26.54 -21.32
C GLU A 533 17.46 28.00 -20.89
N ALA A 534 16.54 28.71 -21.52
CA ALA A 534 16.17 30.07 -21.12
C ALA A 534 15.58 30.09 -19.71
N ALA A 535 14.70 29.17 -19.37
CA ALA A 535 14.15 28.99 -18.04
C ALA A 535 15.25 28.69 -17.00
N ALA A 536 16.21 27.83 -17.34
CA ALA A 536 17.33 27.52 -16.46
C ALA A 536 18.25 28.74 -16.26
N ARG A 537 18.47 29.58 -17.27
CA ARG A 537 19.24 30.84 -17.17
C ARG A 537 18.51 31.85 -16.27
N LEU A 538 17.20 31.97 -16.44
CA LEU A 538 16.38 32.83 -15.59
C LEU A 538 16.50 32.43 -14.12
N ALA A 539 16.40 31.13 -13.84
CA ALA A 539 16.51 30.56 -12.50
C ALA A 539 17.95 30.54 -11.94
N ASN A 540 18.96 30.99 -12.68
CA ASN A 540 20.39 30.84 -12.37
C ASN A 540 20.85 29.39 -12.22
N ALA A 541 20.17 28.45 -12.86
CA ALA A 541 20.50 27.02 -12.83
C ALA A 541 21.53 26.63 -13.91
N HIS A 542 21.59 27.35 -15.03
CA HIS A 542 22.38 27.00 -16.22
C HIS A 542 23.86 26.70 -15.90
N ASP A 543 24.51 27.57 -15.14
CA ASP A 543 25.96 27.46 -14.90
C ASP A 543 26.34 26.21 -14.09
N PHE A 544 25.53 25.81 -13.12
CA PHE A 544 25.81 24.56 -12.41
C PHE A 544 25.43 23.34 -13.25
N ILE A 545 24.35 23.40 -14.05
CA ILE A 545 23.95 22.32 -14.95
C ILE A 545 25.08 22.01 -15.94
N MET A 546 25.69 23.04 -16.55
CA MET A 546 26.80 22.86 -17.48
C MET A 546 28.06 22.25 -16.85
N ARG A 547 28.18 22.28 -15.51
CA ARG A 547 29.28 21.62 -14.77
C ARG A 547 28.99 20.14 -14.48
N LEU A 548 27.76 19.69 -14.68
CA LEU A 548 27.42 18.27 -14.52
C LEU A 548 28.04 17.44 -15.67
N PRO A 549 28.33 16.17 -15.47
CA PRO A 549 29.07 15.33 -16.46
C PRO A 549 28.47 15.33 -17.87
N LYS A 550 27.15 15.44 -18.00
CA LYS A 550 26.42 15.47 -19.28
C LYS A 550 25.55 16.74 -19.43
N GLY A 551 25.81 17.79 -18.66
CA GLY A 551 25.03 19.02 -18.69
C GLY A 551 23.53 18.73 -18.45
N TYR A 552 22.67 19.22 -19.34
CA TYR A 552 21.22 19.02 -19.28
C TYR A 552 20.77 17.55 -19.43
N ASP A 553 21.60 16.70 -20.05
CA ASP A 553 21.30 15.29 -20.24
C ASP A 553 21.86 14.40 -19.11
N THR A 554 22.29 15.02 -18.00
CA THR A 554 22.66 14.30 -16.78
C THR A 554 21.42 13.64 -16.18
N MET A 555 21.49 12.31 -16.00
CA MET A 555 20.44 11.55 -15.34
C MET A 555 20.42 11.82 -13.83
N LEU A 556 19.25 12.10 -13.32
CA LEU A 556 18.95 12.21 -11.89
C LEU A 556 18.26 10.91 -11.45
N GLU A 557 18.72 10.34 -10.36
CA GLU A 557 18.11 9.17 -9.74
C GLU A 557 17.45 9.59 -8.44
N GLY A 558 16.28 9.03 -8.16
CA GLY A 558 15.49 9.24 -6.96
C GLY A 558 15.63 10.68 -6.44
N ASP A 559 14.68 11.47 -6.35
CA ASP A 559 14.65 12.83 -5.78
C ASP A 559 15.94 13.71 -5.96
N GLY A 560 16.74 13.44 -7.03
CA GLY A 560 17.98 14.15 -7.33
C GLY A 560 19.13 13.84 -6.37
N SER A 561 19.28 12.58 -5.94
CA SER A 561 20.44 12.13 -5.16
C SER A 561 21.74 12.50 -5.88
N GLY A 562 22.66 13.16 -5.18
CA GLY A 562 23.91 13.71 -5.76
C GLY A 562 23.86 15.21 -6.04
N LEU A 563 22.70 15.88 -6.01
CA LEU A 563 22.60 17.34 -6.06
C LEU A 563 22.48 17.92 -4.64
N SER A 564 23.07 19.10 -4.42
CA SER A 564 22.82 19.86 -3.19
C SER A 564 21.37 20.34 -3.14
N GLN A 565 20.86 20.62 -1.94
CA GLN A 565 19.49 21.14 -1.77
C GLN A 565 19.26 22.42 -2.58
N GLY A 566 20.23 23.34 -2.61
CA GLY A 566 20.15 24.55 -3.43
C GLY A 566 20.09 24.27 -4.92
N GLN A 567 20.85 23.27 -5.43
CA GLN A 567 20.80 22.87 -6.83
C GLN A 567 19.44 22.27 -7.20
N ARG A 568 18.86 21.44 -6.33
CA ARG A 568 17.49 20.92 -6.52
C ARG A 568 16.48 22.07 -6.57
N GLN A 569 16.62 23.06 -5.68
CA GLN A 569 15.73 24.20 -5.66
C GLN A 569 15.85 25.07 -6.93
N LEU A 570 17.07 25.27 -7.46
CA LEU A 570 17.26 25.96 -8.74
C LEU A 570 16.57 25.23 -9.91
N ILE A 571 16.57 23.90 -9.94
CA ILE A 571 15.82 23.11 -10.94
C ILE A 571 14.31 23.30 -10.76
N SER A 572 13.80 23.32 -9.52
CA SER A 572 12.38 23.58 -9.24
C SER A 572 11.96 25.00 -9.69
N ILE A 573 12.81 26.00 -9.45
CA ILE A 573 12.58 27.37 -9.95
C ILE A 573 12.59 27.39 -11.48
N ALA A 574 13.52 26.68 -12.13
CA ALA A 574 13.57 26.56 -13.59
C ALA A 574 12.33 25.87 -14.16
N ARG A 575 11.82 24.85 -13.47
CA ARG A 575 10.54 24.19 -13.81
C ARG A 575 9.37 25.18 -13.82
N ALA A 576 9.23 25.97 -12.75
CA ALA A 576 8.20 27.00 -12.65
C ALA A 576 8.41 28.14 -13.67
N ALA A 577 9.67 28.48 -13.99
CA ALA A 577 9.99 29.44 -15.05
C ALA A 577 9.60 28.92 -16.46
N CYS A 578 9.77 27.63 -16.70
CA CYS A 578 9.41 26.97 -17.97
C CYS A 578 7.90 26.98 -18.22
N GLU A 579 7.08 26.85 -17.17
CA GLU A 579 5.62 26.95 -17.23
C GLU A 579 5.17 28.37 -17.62
N ASN A 580 5.87 29.38 -17.16
CA ASN A 580 5.62 30.81 -17.43
C ASN A 580 4.23 31.31 -17.00
N ALA A 581 3.73 30.81 -15.86
CA ALA A 581 2.43 31.20 -15.32
C ALA A 581 2.35 32.67 -14.88
N PRO A 582 1.19 33.36 -15.03
CA PRO A 582 1.00 34.76 -14.64
C PRO A 582 0.91 34.96 -13.13
N VAL A 583 0.56 33.93 -12.37
CA VAL A 583 0.51 33.95 -10.92
C VAL A 583 1.49 32.90 -10.37
N MET A 584 2.27 33.28 -9.39
CA MET A 584 3.26 32.41 -8.76
C MET A 584 2.95 32.21 -7.29
N ILE A 585 3.09 30.98 -6.83
CA ILE A 585 2.98 30.60 -5.42
C ILE A 585 4.33 30.03 -4.99
N LEU A 586 4.95 30.66 -4.01
CA LEU A 586 6.30 30.34 -3.57
C LEU A 586 6.28 30.00 -2.09
N ASP A 587 6.68 28.77 -1.75
CA ASP A 587 6.93 28.36 -0.37
C ASP A 587 8.43 28.37 -0.11
N GLU A 588 8.90 29.41 0.60
CA GLU A 588 10.32 29.71 0.78
C GLU A 588 10.86 29.04 2.06
N ALA A 589 11.45 27.85 1.92
CA ALA A 589 12.25 27.25 2.98
C ALA A 589 13.67 26.95 2.48
N THR A 590 14.59 27.79 2.91
CA THR A 590 16.02 27.69 2.53
C THR A 590 16.92 27.51 3.75
N SER A 591 16.39 27.01 4.85
CA SER A 591 17.08 26.91 6.15
C SER A 591 18.32 26.01 6.16
N SER A 592 18.62 25.30 5.08
CA SER A 592 19.71 24.31 5.01
C SER A 592 20.65 24.53 3.83
N ILE A 593 20.67 25.73 3.23
CA ILE A 593 21.51 26.09 2.07
C ILE A 593 22.66 26.99 2.50
N ASP A 594 23.87 26.75 1.97
CA ASP A 594 25.02 27.63 2.21
C ASP A 594 24.76 29.03 1.66
N THR A 595 25.35 30.07 2.30
CA THR A 595 25.07 31.47 2.02
C THR A 595 25.31 31.88 0.56
N ARG A 596 26.30 31.27 -0.12
CA ARG A 596 26.60 31.60 -1.52
C ARG A 596 25.51 31.05 -2.46
N THR A 597 25.14 29.80 -2.28
CA THR A 597 24.06 29.16 -3.07
C THR A 597 22.73 29.83 -2.77
N GLU A 598 22.51 30.23 -1.53
CA GLU A 598 21.36 31.00 -1.09
C GLU A 598 21.15 32.27 -1.89
N ALA A 599 22.22 33.08 -2.06
CA ALA A 599 22.15 34.32 -2.85
C ALA A 599 21.80 34.06 -4.33
N ILE A 600 22.28 32.93 -4.89
CA ILE A 600 21.98 32.51 -6.27
C ILE A 600 20.49 32.10 -6.39
N VAL A 601 19.98 31.32 -5.46
CA VAL A 601 18.57 30.91 -5.38
C VAL A 601 17.68 32.14 -5.24
N GLN A 602 18.00 33.05 -4.33
CA GLN A 602 17.25 34.29 -4.11
C GLN A 602 17.17 35.12 -5.38
N ASN A 603 18.30 35.34 -6.06
CA ASN A 603 18.33 36.09 -7.31
C ASN A 603 17.47 35.39 -8.42
N GLY A 604 17.50 34.06 -8.48
CA GLY A 604 16.61 33.28 -9.38
C GLY A 604 15.14 33.48 -9.05
N MET A 605 14.80 33.45 -7.76
CA MET A 605 13.43 33.71 -7.28
C MET A 605 12.97 35.14 -7.62
N ASP A 606 13.83 36.16 -7.39
CA ASP A 606 13.50 37.56 -7.67
C ASP A 606 13.22 37.77 -9.17
N LYS A 607 14.03 37.16 -10.05
CA LYS A 607 13.77 37.17 -11.50
C LYS A 607 12.47 36.48 -11.87
N LEU A 608 12.17 35.33 -11.25
CA LEU A 608 10.93 34.60 -11.49
C LEU A 608 9.71 35.41 -11.06
N MET A 609 9.81 36.16 -9.97
CA MET A 609 8.72 37.00 -9.44
C MET A 609 8.43 38.26 -10.26
N ALA A 610 9.37 38.71 -11.08
CA ALA A 610 9.26 39.98 -11.79
C ALA A 610 8.03 39.99 -12.75
N ASN A 611 7.25 41.08 -12.68
CA ASN A 611 6.05 41.31 -13.53
C ASN A 611 4.93 40.26 -13.38
N ARG A 612 4.88 39.54 -12.26
CA ARG A 612 3.85 38.52 -11.97
C ARG A 612 3.16 38.84 -10.65
N THR A 613 1.93 38.34 -10.51
CA THR A 613 1.29 38.32 -9.20
C THR A 613 1.90 37.17 -8.38
N VAL A 614 2.37 37.48 -7.18
CA VAL A 614 3.12 36.50 -6.37
C VAL A 614 2.52 36.39 -4.98
N PHE A 615 2.28 35.16 -4.57
CA PHE A 615 2.01 34.79 -3.19
C PHE A 615 3.23 34.08 -2.62
N VAL A 616 3.83 34.61 -1.58
CA VAL A 616 5.03 34.03 -0.98
C VAL A 616 4.82 33.74 0.50
N ILE A 617 5.08 32.50 0.92
CA ILE A 617 5.20 32.16 2.34
C ILE A 617 6.63 32.49 2.73
N ALA A 618 6.78 33.65 3.38
CA ALA A 618 8.10 34.23 3.60
C ALA A 618 8.70 33.74 4.93
N HIS A 619 9.88 33.19 4.82
CA HIS A 619 10.75 32.83 5.94
C HIS A 619 11.99 33.73 6.03
N ARG A 620 12.14 34.72 5.12
CA ARG A 620 13.27 35.63 5.02
C ARG A 620 12.85 37.07 5.11
N LEU A 621 13.68 37.86 5.80
CA LEU A 621 13.48 39.29 5.97
C LEU A 621 13.45 40.04 4.64
N SER A 622 14.39 39.74 3.71
CA SER A 622 14.48 40.39 2.40
C SER A 622 13.23 40.18 1.54
N THR A 623 12.67 38.98 1.55
CA THR A 623 11.46 38.65 0.77
C THR A 623 10.24 39.37 1.33
N VAL A 624 10.14 39.48 2.66
CA VAL A 624 9.05 40.17 3.35
C VAL A 624 9.15 41.67 3.09
N GLN A 625 10.34 42.26 3.26
CA GLN A 625 10.60 43.71 3.16
C GLN A 625 10.23 44.26 1.76
N ASN A 626 10.50 43.49 0.72
CA ASN A 626 10.23 43.89 -0.67
C ASN A 626 8.83 43.50 -1.17
N ALA A 627 7.91 43.08 -0.29
CA ALA A 627 6.53 42.76 -0.67
C ALA A 627 5.67 44.03 -0.76
N ASN A 628 4.76 44.08 -1.74
CA ASN A 628 3.80 45.17 -1.89
C ASN A 628 2.75 45.18 -0.77
N ALA A 629 2.44 43.99 -0.23
CA ALA A 629 1.62 43.88 0.96
C ALA A 629 2.04 42.64 1.77
N ILE A 630 2.01 42.79 3.07
CA ILE A 630 2.33 41.74 4.04
C ILE A 630 1.06 41.42 4.79
N MET A 631 0.71 40.14 4.85
CA MET A 631 -0.42 39.58 5.60
C MET A 631 0.13 38.85 6.80
N VAL A 632 -0.10 39.38 8.01
CA VAL A 632 0.29 38.72 9.25
C VAL A 632 -0.84 37.81 9.71
N LEU A 633 -0.55 36.50 9.74
CA LEU A 633 -1.50 35.48 10.17
C LEU A 633 -1.21 35.07 11.61
N ASP A 634 -2.28 34.94 12.38
CA ASP A 634 -2.26 34.33 13.71
C ASP A 634 -3.56 33.54 13.93
N GLN A 635 -3.47 32.29 14.35
CA GLN A 635 -4.59 31.40 14.59
C GLN A 635 -5.66 31.40 13.47
N GLY A 636 -5.24 31.35 12.22
CA GLY A 636 -6.12 31.29 11.05
C GLY A 636 -6.79 32.62 10.67
N ARG A 637 -6.38 33.75 11.24
CA ARG A 637 -6.90 35.09 10.92
C ARG A 637 -5.80 36.01 10.41
N ILE A 638 -6.15 36.92 9.52
CA ILE A 638 -5.27 38.03 9.15
C ILE A 638 -5.45 39.10 10.24
N ILE A 639 -4.42 39.33 11.07
CA ILE A 639 -4.47 40.25 12.18
C ILE A 639 -3.86 41.63 11.84
N GLU A 640 -2.90 41.69 10.89
CA GLU A 640 -2.30 42.90 10.40
C GLU A 640 -2.11 42.81 8.88
N ARG A 641 -2.24 43.94 8.20
CA ARG A 641 -1.93 44.09 6.77
C ARG A 641 -1.34 45.47 6.47
N GLY A 642 -0.38 45.54 5.59
CA GLY A 642 0.29 46.77 5.18
C GLY A 642 1.56 46.47 4.42
N ASP A 643 2.31 47.50 4.07
CA ASP A 643 3.70 47.33 3.63
C ASP A 643 4.66 47.23 4.82
N HIS A 644 5.96 47.11 4.54
CA HIS A 644 6.97 46.96 5.57
C HIS A 644 7.01 48.17 6.53
N ASP A 645 7.01 49.38 5.97
CA ASP A 645 7.18 50.62 6.74
C ASP A 645 5.94 50.88 7.60
N ASP A 646 4.74 50.69 7.06
CA ASP A 646 3.48 50.79 7.76
C ASP A 646 3.42 49.85 8.97
N LEU A 647 3.76 48.58 8.79
CA LEU A 647 3.70 47.59 9.85
C LEU A 647 4.80 47.76 10.90
N MET A 648 5.97 48.23 10.50
CA MET A 648 7.05 48.61 11.45
C MET A 648 6.65 49.81 12.31
N ALA A 649 5.96 50.79 11.72
CA ALA A 649 5.47 51.98 12.45
C ALA A 649 4.37 51.62 13.47
N GLN A 650 3.52 50.62 13.15
CA GLN A 650 2.45 50.12 14.05
C GLN A 650 3.00 49.42 15.30
N LYS A 651 4.24 48.92 15.29
CA LYS A 651 4.89 48.18 16.38
C LYS A 651 4.05 46.98 16.88
N GLY A 652 3.32 46.33 15.98
CA GLY A 652 2.43 45.21 16.27
C GLY A 652 3.15 43.84 16.26
N LYS A 653 2.40 42.81 15.88
CA LYS A 653 2.92 41.43 15.79
C LYS A 653 4.01 41.32 14.72
N TYR A 654 3.85 42.01 13.57
CA TYR A 654 4.87 42.06 12.54
C TYR A 654 6.20 42.59 13.06
N TYR A 655 6.17 43.73 13.78
CA TYR A 655 7.36 44.30 14.38
C TYR A 655 8.08 43.32 15.29
N THR A 656 7.32 42.62 16.15
CA THR A 656 7.89 41.61 17.06
C THR A 656 8.52 40.44 16.30
N LEU A 657 7.84 39.93 15.24
CA LEU A 657 8.37 38.86 14.41
C LEU A 657 9.62 39.29 13.65
N TYR A 658 9.61 40.51 13.07
CA TYR A 658 10.72 41.05 12.31
C TYR A 658 11.96 41.30 13.18
N THR A 659 11.80 41.95 14.33
CA THR A 659 12.90 42.21 15.26
C THR A 659 13.39 40.94 15.96
N GLY A 660 12.53 39.99 16.24
CA GLY A 660 12.89 38.68 16.79
C GLY A 660 13.59 37.77 15.77
N MET A 661 13.41 37.98 14.46
CA MET A 661 14.19 37.29 13.41
C MET A 661 15.60 37.86 13.27
N LEU A 662 15.86 39.05 13.81
CA LEU A 662 17.19 39.73 13.80
C LEU A 662 18.05 39.35 15.02
N GLY A 663 17.49 38.72 16.04
CA GLY A 663 18.14 38.16 17.22
C GLY A 663 18.32 36.67 17.09
#